data_b4aff0edcad238a6ad04b098f1f73f18
#
_entry.id   b4aff0edcad238a6ad04b098f1f73f18
#
_cell.length_a   1.000
_cell.length_b   1.000
_cell.length_c   1.000
_cell.angle_alpha   90.00
_cell.angle_beta   90.00
_cell.angle_gamma   90.00
#
_symmetry.space_group_name_H-M   'P 1'
#
loop_
_entity.id
_entity.type
_entity.pdbx_description
1 polymer ?
#
loop_
_entity_poly.entity_id
_entity_poly.type
_entity_poly.pdbx_seq_one_letter_code
_entity_poly.pdbx_strand_id
1 'polypeptide(L)'
;MQVYKYFNIGTAKVTPAERVRVPHHLIDILEPDQEFSAFDFKTKALAHTRELLSQGKVPIITGGTGLYIKVLCESYDCAVQINPEIKKQVQSDIQTKGLPEMHRELHKIDPNSAERIRPQDRQRIERAVSVYRQTGTPFSRFSKENSKTNYEFPIHTFLIERDRKDLYANINQRVEKMIENGWIEEVKNILAQGFSEKLKPFQSIGYAQIIKFLHEEQSLEKTIDLIKQDTRNYAKRQITWFKKLYDAKIINAESSDSPITLRDKILTLIPQTLSLFAFFISLSFANPESVMGKETESYSSGLSQFHKGNFHQAVLLFRSTHSSSSNSLEKKRVSYLLAHSLARTNKLDESIELFLASIKSYPEIEDYIRFHLAEVFLRSGKTKEALEQVNIIHKTFPNTLLLTKSNVLLAKILEKDNKIQTALNVLGQIEKRISGFSVRSEYRSHLPEIIFLQGDLYQKLGNKSEAYDRYRLLHIAFPTNQITRQAKEEMNKLAKDMTINIQPLALKEYEQRTRALLREVEYQQVVSEVSELLTINTSLPANFYFYLARAQKGLRKRNLANSALKKFLAHHPNHKRKQEALFMIGRNLWNTGYYRDGLKYFKNSIDTATNHTLANQARFFIGKMHEEKKRYPKATKYYKELANKSSGEYAERAAWQLGWMNYTTGNFKKAYDYFDNSIHKYPSGLFIESSMFWSAKSAKQLKHMDLAQQIFTNVNMAFPYTYYGIRAGKIKLDKKFSQETHREKEPPLATPTLSTDTHFHHSRGVELSATGFYQDAKLEIKKLESTTRKNLSGVLWLTKLYNDAHAYSDTMRVLQLYKNFKTKLREKDLTKKFWKTFYPLAYAKIIHDNAKVFNVDPYFVKGLIRQESLFNSQVQSRAGAIGLMQIMPETGRGLYANSKKNPPFDSTILFNPEINIQLGIQYIEQLNKRFNENKTHILISYNAGPHNLKKWLKRFSHLQDPDVFIESIPYPETRKYVKKVLRNYGIYQSLYSKINL
;
A
#
# COMPACT_ATOMS: atom_id res chain seq x y z
N MET A 1 13.48 19.66 36.32
CA MET A 1 13.68 20.09 37.71
C MET A 1 12.41 19.88 38.55
N GLN A 2 11.21 20.25 38.08
CA GLN A 2 9.96 20.12 38.86
C GLN A 2 9.56 18.67 39.20
N VAL A 3 10.20 17.68 38.62
CA VAL A 3 10.04 16.25 38.96
C VAL A 3 10.60 15.90 40.33
N TYR A 4 11.57 16.70 40.85
CA TYR A 4 12.19 16.48 42.14
C TYR A 4 11.41 17.13 43.24
N LYS A 5 11.26 16.45 44.39
CA LYS A 5 10.69 16.99 45.60
C LYS A 5 11.56 18.13 46.15
N TYR A 6 10.97 18.97 46.97
CA TYR A 6 11.60 20.10 47.71
C TYR A 6 12.06 21.28 46.83
N PHE A 7 12.37 21.13 45.58
CA PHE A 7 12.78 22.19 44.65
C PHE A 7 11.55 22.97 44.14
N ASN A 8 11.00 23.89 44.93
CA ASN A 8 9.72 24.55 44.69
C ASN A 8 9.88 25.97 44.15
N ILE A 9 10.55 26.85 44.88
CA ILE A 9 10.67 28.28 44.57
C ILE A 9 11.54 28.49 43.33
N GLY A 10 12.76 27.95 43.35
CA GLY A 10 13.71 28.14 42.28
C GLY A 10 13.32 27.45 40.96
N THR A 11 12.34 26.55 40.97
CA THR A 11 11.77 25.93 39.78
C THR A 11 10.43 26.55 39.36
N ALA A 12 9.91 27.51 40.14
CA ALA A 12 8.55 28.06 40.04
C ALA A 12 7.51 26.93 39.89
N LYS A 13 7.56 25.97 40.80
CA LYS A 13 6.66 24.84 40.83
C LYS A 13 5.25 25.33 41.18
N VAL A 14 4.24 24.74 40.51
CA VAL A 14 2.82 25.04 40.79
C VAL A 14 2.49 24.70 42.25
N THR A 15 1.78 25.60 42.88
CA THR A 15 1.40 25.47 44.28
C THR A 15 0.37 24.36 44.53
N PRO A 16 0.24 23.81 45.73
CA PRO A 16 -0.79 22.82 46.04
C PRO A 16 -2.22 23.29 45.70
N ALA A 17 -2.52 24.58 45.92
CA ALA A 17 -3.82 25.17 45.61
C ALA A 17 -4.11 25.20 44.09
N GLU A 18 -3.10 25.47 43.28
CA GLU A 18 -3.23 25.45 41.82
C GLU A 18 -3.39 23.99 41.29
N ARG A 19 -2.76 23.02 41.95
CA ARG A 19 -2.88 21.58 41.57
C ARG A 19 -4.28 21.02 41.87
N VAL A 20 -4.99 21.56 42.83
CA VAL A 20 -6.40 21.19 43.11
C VAL A 20 -7.31 21.65 41.97
N ARG A 21 -7.05 22.85 41.38
CA ARG A 21 -7.83 23.37 40.26
C ARG A 21 -7.61 22.62 38.98
N VAL A 22 -6.38 22.25 38.68
CA VAL A 22 -6.00 21.49 37.47
C VAL A 22 -5.02 20.40 37.88
N PRO A 23 -5.32 19.12 37.67
CA PRO A 23 -4.39 18.04 37.96
C PRO A 23 -3.07 18.21 37.20
N HIS A 24 -1.94 18.13 37.91
CA HIS A 24 -0.60 18.20 37.33
C HIS A 24 0.13 16.88 37.56
N HIS A 25 0.65 16.31 36.50
CA HIS A 25 1.41 15.07 36.53
C HIS A 25 2.90 15.34 36.39
N LEU A 26 3.73 14.40 36.83
CA LEU A 26 5.20 14.44 36.76
C LEU A 26 5.82 15.59 37.59
N ILE A 27 5.16 15.96 38.66
CA ILE A 27 5.66 16.92 39.65
C ILE A 27 5.85 16.18 40.99
N ASP A 28 6.97 16.42 41.72
CA ASP A 28 7.30 15.80 43.00
C ASP A 28 7.31 14.26 43.00
N ILE A 29 7.78 13.65 41.92
CA ILE A 29 7.77 12.20 41.76
C ILE A 29 9.09 11.53 42.17
N LEU A 30 10.15 12.29 42.45
CA LEU A 30 11.50 11.76 42.68
C LEU A 30 12.16 12.48 43.88
N GLU A 31 12.98 11.72 44.61
CA GLU A 31 13.91 12.29 45.57
C GLU A 31 15.11 12.94 44.84
N PRO A 32 15.82 13.90 45.47
CA PRO A 32 16.93 14.62 44.84
C PRO A 32 18.09 13.76 44.34
N ASP A 33 18.31 12.60 44.94
CA ASP A 33 19.37 11.64 44.61
C ASP A 33 19.01 10.67 43.44
N GLN A 34 17.77 10.66 43.02
CA GLN A 34 17.30 9.79 41.94
C GLN A 34 17.59 10.38 40.55
N GLU A 35 17.87 9.53 39.57
CA GLU A 35 18.09 9.96 38.20
C GLU A 35 16.77 9.93 37.37
N PHE A 36 16.60 10.91 36.48
CA PHE A 36 15.47 11.00 35.56
C PHE A 36 15.94 11.37 34.17
N SER A 37 15.76 10.46 33.25
CA SER A 37 16.17 10.62 31.86
C SER A 37 15.05 11.17 30.97
N ALA A 38 15.39 11.59 29.75
CA ALA A 38 14.40 11.98 28.72
C ALA A 38 13.50 10.80 28.29
N PHE A 39 14.00 9.57 28.42
CA PHE A 39 13.23 8.34 28.15
C PHE A 39 12.19 8.08 29.25
N ASP A 40 12.57 8.22 30.51
CA ASP A 40 11.63 8.12 31.66
C ASP A 40 10.53 9.15 31.55
N PHE A 41 10.88 10.38 31.16
CA PHE A 41 9.89 11.43 30.87
C PHE A 41 8.93 11.01 29.78
N LYS A 42 9.44 10.54 28.62
CA LYS A 42 8.60 10.10 27.48
C LYS A 42 7.64 9.00 27.90
N THR A 43 8.14 7.97 28.57
CA THR A 43 7.35 6.81 29.00
C THR A 43 6.23 7.21 29.94
N LYS A 44 6.55 7.99 30.98
CA LYS A 44 5.56 8.42 31.97
C LYS A 44 4.59 9.45 31.42
N ALA A 45 5.07 10.40 30.61
CA ALA A 45 4.21 11.39 29.94
C ALA A 45 3.19 10.75 29.01
N LEU A 46 3.61 9.77 28.21
CA LEU A 46 2.70 9.02 27.32
C LEU A 46 1.70 8.17 28.09
N ALA A 47 2.10 7.54 29.21
CA ALA A 47 1.18 6.78 30.06
C ALA A 47 0.06 7.68 30.59
N HIS A 48 0.40 8.84 31.17
CA HIS A 48 -0.60 9.80 31.65
C HIS A 48 -1.42 10.43 30.53
N THR A 49 -0.81 10.67 29.38
CA THR A 49 -1.55 11.17 28.20
C THR A 49 -2.63 10.19 27.77
N ARG A 50 -2.30 8.89 27.68
CA ARG A 50 -3.27 7.84 27.30
C ARG A 50 -4.37 7.67 28.34
N GLU A 51 -4.01 7.71 29.62
CA GLU A 51 -4.93 7.66 30.73
C GLU A 51 -5.93 8.83 30.68
N LEU A 52 -5.46 10.05 30.50
CA LEU A 52 -6.32 11.24 30.40
C LEU A 52 -7.21 11.21 29.16
N LEU A 53 -6.68 10.78 28.02
CA LEU A 53 -7.46 10.63 26.80
C LEU A 53 -8.55 9.56 26.94
N SER A 54 -8.26 8.45 27.64
CA SER A 54 -9.28 7.42 27.91
C SER A 54 -10.41 7.90 28.81
N GLN A 55 -10.14 8.95 29.63
CA GLN A 55 -11.13 9.64 30.47
C GLN A 55 -11.84 10.79 29.74
N GLY A 56 -11.63 10.96 28.43
CA GLY A 56 -12.21 12.08 27.68
C GLY A 56 -11.61 13.44 27.99
N LYS A 57 -10.44 13.49 28.63
CA LYS A 57 -9.76 14.75 29.00
C LYS A 57 -8.67 15.09 27.97
N VAL A 58 -8.46 16.39 27.76
CA VAL A 58 -7.41 16.87 26.86
C VAL A 58 -6.12 17.11 27.68
N PRO A 59 -5.05 16.30 27.48
CA PRO A 59 -3.78 16.51 28.16
C PRO A 59 -3.03 17.69 27.54
N ILE A 60 -2.53 18.59 28.40
CA ILE A 60 -1.71 19.74 28.00
C ILE A 60 -0.31 19.52 28.56
N ILE A 61 0.70 19.39 27.70
CA ILE A 61 2.09 19.23 28.11
C ILE A 61 2.78 20.59 28.00
N THR A 62 3.28 21.11 29.13
CA THR A 62 3.96 22.39 29.18
C THR A 62 5.39 22.24 29.71
N GLY A 63 6.32 22.99 29.12
CA GLY A 63 7.68 23.01 29.65
C GLY A 63 8.70 23.64 28.70
N GLY A 64 9.88 23.95 29.26
CA GLY A 64 10.99 24.56 28.52
C GLY A 64 12.19 23.65 28.33
N THR A 65 12.12 22.36 28.68
CA THR A 65 13.21 21.41 28.45
C THR A 65 13.12 20.84 27.05
N GLY A 66 13.86 21.45 26.11
CA GLY A 66 13.79 21.14 24.69
C GLY A 66 13.99 19.66 24.39
N LEU A 67 14.93 18.98 25.05
CA LEU A 67 15.15 17.53 24.83
C LEU A 67 13.91 16.69 25.19
N TYR A 68 13.18 17.03 26.25
CA TYR A 68 11.97 16.32 26.68
C TYR A 68 10.86 16.46 25.63
N ILE A 69 10.65 17.69 25.18
CA ILE A 69 9.66 17.95 24.11
C ILE A 69 10.08 17.28 22.81
N LYS A 70 11.38 17.31 22.47
CA LYS A 70 11.87 16.65 21.25
C LYS A 70 11.63 15.14 21.24
N VAL A 71 11.99 14.44 22.29
CA VAL A 71 11.78 12.96 22.36
C VAL A 71 10.31 12.58 22.38
N LEU A 72 9.43 13.51 22.76
CA LEU A 72 7.99 13.33 22.70
C LEU A 72 7.43 13.59 21.31
N CYS A 73 7.88 14.64 20.61
CA CYS A 73 7.33 15.06 19.32
C CYS A 73 7.99 14.40 18.11
N GLU A 74 9.23 13.93 18.25
CA GLU A 74 10.01 13.32 17.16
C GLU A 74 10.35 11.86 17.50
N SER A 75 10.50 11.01 16.45
CA SER A 75 10.97 9.63 16.64
C SER A 75 12.46 9.64 16.96
N TYR A 76 12.78 9.80 18.20
CA TYR A 76 14.14 9.66 18.69
C TYR A 76 14.33 8.23 19.20
N ASP A 77 14.96 7.38 18.40
CA ASP A 77 15.27 5.99 18.76
C ASP A 77 16.51 5.92 19.66
N CYS A 78 16.50 6.66 20.76
CA CYS A 78 17.50 6.56 21.82
C CYS A 78 17.10 5.55 22.91
N ALA A 79 16.50 4.44 22.50
CA ALA A 79 15.96 3.44 23.43
C ALA A 79 17.00 2.43 23.96
N VAL A 80 18.30 2.71 23.83
CA VAL A 80 19.30 1.86 24.46
C VAL A 80 19.49 2.33 25.91
N GLN A 81 18.89 1.60 26.85
CA GLN A 81 19.16 1.80 28.27
C GLN A 81 20.56 1.25 28.56
N ILE A 82 21.48 2.11 28.99
CA ILE A 82 22.88 1.68 29.26
C ILE A 82 22.94 1.01 30.60
N ASN A 83 23.56 -0.17 30.63
CA ASN A 83 23.87 -0.87 31.87
C ASN A 83 24.76 0.03 32.73
N PRO A 84 24.44 0.20 34.05
CA PRO A 84 25.22 1.02 34.98
C PRO A 84 26.71 0.65 35.04
N GLU A 85 27.04 -0.62 34.87
CA GLU A 85 28.44 -1.10 34.88
C GLU A 85 29.22 -0.60 33.66
N ILE A 86 28.64 -0.70 32.47
CA ILE A 86 29.26 -0.18 31.24
C ILE A 86 29.44 1.33 31.33
N LYS A 87 28.43 2.03 31.89
CA LYS A 87 28.52 3.48 32.11
C LYS A 87 29.68 3.84 33.05
N LYS A 88 29.81 3.14 34.16
CA LYS A 88 30.91 3.34 35.13
C LYS A 88 32.27 3.07 34.49
N GLN A 89 32.37 2.01 33.67
CA GLN A 89 33.61 1.68 32.97
C GLN A 89 34.03 2.77 31.99
N VAL A 90 33.07 3.30 31.19
CA VAL A 90 33.34 4.39 30.23
C VAL A 90 33.72 5.67 30.99
N GLN A 91 33.08 5.96 32.14
CA GLN A 91 33.42 7.10 32.98
C GLN A 91 34.82 6.99 33.57
N SER A 92 35.22 5.80 33.99
CA SER A 92 36.59 5.50 34.47
C SER A 92 37.58 5.68 33.33
N ASP A 93 37.28 5.18 32.14
CA ASP A 93 38.15 5.35 30.95
C ASP A 93 38.29 6.83 30.56
N ILE A 94 37.25 7.63 30.70
CA ILE A 94 37.33 9.09 30.49
C ILE A 94 38.24 9.76 31.54
N GLN A 95 38.23 9.29 32.77
CA GLN A 95 39.09 9.84 33.83
C GLN A 95 40.54 9.47 33.64
N THR A 96 40.83 8.23 33.20
CA THR A 96 42.19 7.70 33.06
C THR A 96 42.85 8.07 31.74
N LYS A 97 42.12 7.98 30.59
CA LYS A 97 42.62 8.20 29.24
C LYS A 97 42.43 9.63 28.74
N GLY A 98 41.54 10.37 29.38
CA GLY A 98 41.14 11.72 28.97
C GLY A 98 40.18 11.76 27.79
N LEU A 99 39.45 12.89 27.65
CA LEU A 99 38.46 13.10 26.58
C LEU A 99 39.02 13.02 25.15
N PRO A 100 40.25 13.54 24.85
CA PRO A 100 40.80 13.46 23.49
C PRO A 100 41.02 12.02 23.02
N GLU A 101 41.45 11.11 23.91
CA GLU A 101 41.65 9.71 23.56
C GLU A 101 40.31 8.99 23.35
N MET A 102 39.37 9.25 24.26
CA MET A 102 38.01 8.71 24.12
C MET A 102 37.30 9.21 22.86
N HIS A 103 37.57 10.43 22.41
CA HIS A 103 37.09 10.93 21.14
C HIS A 103 37.76 10.23 19.95
N ARG A 104 39.06 9.88 20.05
CA ARG A 104 39.77 9.05 19.06
C ARG A 104 39.21 7.62 19.00
N GLU A 105 38.90 7.03 20.16
CA GLU A 105 38.16 5.75 20.24
C GLU A 105 36.79 5.87 19.53
N LEU A 106 36.03 6.92 19.81
CA LEU A 106 34.76 7.20 19.15
C LEU A 106 34.93 7.33 17.64
N HIS A 107 36.00 7.97 17.16
CA HIS A 107 36.27 8.11 15.72
C HIS A 107 36.52 6.76 15.05
N LYS A 108 37.13 5.81 15.75
CA LYS A 108 37.39 4.44 15.23
C LYS A 108 36.09 3.61 15.14
N ILE A 109 35.20 3.75 16.13
CA ILE A 109 33.98 2.92 16.25
C ILE A 109 32.74 3.54 15.57
N ASP A 110 32.71 4.88 15.48
CA ASP A 110 31.61 5.65 14.88
C ASP A 110 32.11 7.00 14.34
N PRO A 111 32.75 7.00 13.16
CA PRO A 111 33.28 8.22 12.54
C PRO A 111 32.22 9.31 12.37
N ASN A 112 30.99 8.94 11.98
CA ASN A 112 29.90 9.87 11.77
C ASN A 112 29.45 10.61 13.06
N SER A 113 29.51 9.93 14.21
CA SER A 113 29.27 10.58 15.49
C SER A 113 30.46 11.43 15.93
N ALA A 114 31.69 10.97 15.71
CA ALA A 114 32.88 11.70 16.08
C ALA A 114 33.01 13.05 15.34
N GLU A 115 32.62 13.10 14.06
CA GLU A 115 32.62 14.34 13.26
C GLU A 115 31.62 15.39 13.83
N ARG A 116 30.50 14.95 14.41
CA ARG A 116 29.46 15.82 14.97
C ARG A 116 29.66 16.18 16.44
N ILE A 117 30.35 15.35 17.18
CA ILE A 117 30.58 15.51 18.63
C ILE A 117 31.96 16.15 18.83
N ARG A 118 31.96 17.33 19.49
CA ARG A 118 33.23 18.00 19.77
C ARG A 118 34.08 17.20 20.75
N PRO A 119 35.44 17.21 20.64
CA PRO A 119 36.33 16.46 21.52
C PRO A 119 36.20 16.78 23.02
N GLN A 120 35.64 17.94 23.37
CA GLN A 120 35.39 18.37 24.77
C GLN A 120 33.99 18.01 25.28
N ASP A 121 33.11 17.44 24.43
CA ASP A 121 31.75 17.11 24.84
C ASP A 121 31.67 15.75 25.55
N ARG A 122 32.06 15.78 26.83
CA ARG A 122 32.12 14.59 27.70
C ARG A 122 30.85 13.75 27.67
N GLN A 123 29.67 14.40 27.78
CA GLN A 123 28.40 13.68 27.88
C GLN A 123 28.04 12.93 26.60
N ARG A 124 28.30 13.55 25.44
CA ARG A 124 27.98 12.90 24.16
C ARG A 124 28.98 11.81 23.82
N ILE A 125 30.29 11.99 24.14
CA ILE A 125 31.32 10.97 23.96
C ILE A 125 30.98 9.77 24.85
N GLU A 126 30.74 10.00 26.16
CA GLU A 126 30.32 8.95 27.12
C GLU A 126 29.14 8.15 26.59
N ARG A 127 28.10 8.85 26.10
CA ARG A 127 26.88 8.20 25.58
C ARG A 127 27.15 7.39 24.33
N ALA A 128 27.86 7.93 23.35
CA ALA A 128 28.12 7.25 22.08
C ALA A 128 29.00 6.00 22.25
N VAL A 129 30.04 6.11 23.08
CA VAL A 129 30.93 4.98 23.41
C VAL A 129 30.18 3.90 24.22
N SER A 130 29.38 4.30 25.20
CA SER A 130 28.57 3.36 26.00
C SER A 130 27.57 2.59 25.17
N VAL A 131 26.88 3.26 24.22
CA VAL A 131 25.95 2.58 23.30
C VAL A 131 26.67 1.55 22.46
N TYR A 132 27.82 1.91 21.89
CA TYR A 132 28.60 0.96 21.10
C TYR A 132 29.11 -0.23 21.93
N ARG A 133 29.68 0.01 23.10
CA ARG A 133 30.18 -1.05 23.97
C ARG A 133 29.10 -2.02 24.44
N GLN A 134 27.85 -1.54 24.57
CA GLN A 134 26.71 -2.39 24.95
C GLN A 134 26.11 -3.15 23.78
N THR A 135 26.06 -2.55 22.59
CA THR A 135 25.26 -3.06 21.47
C THR A 135 26.08 -3.54 20.27
N GLY A 136 27.38 -3.24 20.25
CA GLY A 136 28.23 -3.44 19.06
C GLY A 136 27.83 -2.59 17.83
N THR A 137 26.87 -1.68 17.98
CA THR A 137 26.33 -0.88 16.87
C THR A 137 26.69 0.60 17.06
N PRO A 138 27.26 1.28 16.03
CA PRO A 138 27.57 2.69 16.09
C PRO A 138 26.37 3.56 16.47
N PHE A 139 26.57 4.53 17.36
CA PHE A 139 25.53 5.43 17.84
C PHE A 139 24.84 6.21 16.72
N SER A 140 25.59 6.57 15.66
CA SER A 140 25.05 7.23 14.47
C SER A 140 23.96 6.43 13.75
N ARG A 141 23.95 5.11 13.88
CA ARG A 141 22.89 4.25 13.31
C ARG A 141 21.55 4.34 14.06
N PHE A 142 21.56 4.77 15.31
CA PHE A 142 20.37 5.01 16.11
C PHE A 142 19.82 6.44 15.92
N SER A 143 20.62 7.35 15.39
CA SER A 143 20.24 8.75 15.15
C SER A 143 19.77 9.00 13.73
N LYS A 144 18.74 8.30 13.24
CA LYS A 144 18.06 8.73 12.01
C LYS A 144 17.21 9.96 12.33
N GLU A 145 17.67 11.11 11.83
CA GLU A 145 16.97 12.39 11.91
C GLU A 145 15.64 12.37 11.16
N ASN A 146 14.64 13.07 11.75
CA ASN A 146 13.45 13.59 11.09
C ASN A 146 12.38 12.59 10.61
N SER A 147 11.89 11.74 11.51
CA SER A 147 10.54 11.20 11.34
C SER A 147 9.64 11.64 12.50
N LYS A 148 8.48 12.26 12.22
CA LYS A 148 7.46 12.54 13.25
C LYS A 148 7.10 11.24 13.97
N THR A 149 7.02 11.28 15.29
CA THR A 149 6.48 10.16 16.06
C THR A 149 5.00 10.03 15.75
N ASN A 150 4.57 8.93 15.17
CA ASN A 150 3.15 8.64 14.97
C ASN A 150 2.57 8.07 16.27
N TYR A 151 1.99 8.93 17.06
CA TYR A 151 1.11 8.50 18.15
C TYR A 151 -0.29 8.18 17.64
N GLU A 152 -1.03 7.43 18.43
CA GLU A 152 -2.45 7.14 18.23
C GLU A 152 -3.36 8.36 18.43
N PHE A 153 -2.81 9.51 18.84
CA PHE A 153 -3.48 10.79 19.05
C PHE A 153 -2.70 11.94 18.40
N PRO A 154 -3.38 13.02 17.97
CA PRO A 154 -2.72 14.18 17.40
C PRO A 154 -1.98 14.99 18.48
N ILE A 155 -0.82 15.54 18.10
CA ILE A 155 -0.08 16.50 18.93
C ILE A 155 -0.08 17.85 18.20
N HIS A 156 -0.63 18.87 18.88
CA HIS A 156 -0.53 20.25 18.45
C HIS A 156 0.51 20.97 19.30
N THR A 157 1.54 21.50 18.66
CA THR A 157 2.64 22.19 19.35
C THR A 157 2.52 23.70 19.16
N PHE A 158 2.55 24.44 20.28
CA PHE A 158 2.51 25.89 20.28
C PHE A 158 3.78 26.43 20.93
N LEU A 159 4.42 27.42 20.31
CA LEU A 159 5.57 28.13 20.82
C LEU A 159 5.13 29.58 21.14
N ILE A 160 5.13 29.95 22.42
CA ILE A 160 4.87 31.33 22.84
C ILE A 160 6.18 32.11 22.68
N GLU A 161 6.22 33.04 21.74
CA GLU A 161 7.35 33.94 21.51
C GLU A 161 7.01 35.35 22.03
N ARG A 162 7.92 35.93 22.83
CA ARG A 162 7.78 37.29 23.39
C ARG A 162 8.96 38.15 22.94
N ASP A 163 8.75 39.43 22.79
CA ASP A 163 9.83 40.36 22.49
C ASP A 163 10.99 40.18 23.51
N ARG A 164 12.21 40.30 22.99
CA ARG A 164 13.41 39.95 23.76
C ARG A 164 13.65 40.87 24.92
N LYS A 165 13.33 42.17 24.82
CA LYS A 165 13.48 43.15 25.93
C LYS A 165 12.50 42.84 27.01
N ASP A 166 11.23 42.56 26.64
CA ASP A 166 10.17 42.22 27.62
C ASP A 166 10.46 40.90 28.29
N LEU A 167 10.92 39.90 27.54
CA LEU A 167 11.30 38.61 28.13
C LEU A 167 12.42 38.77 29.17
N TYR A 168 13.43 39.58 28.86
CA TYR A 168 14.53 39.84 29.77
C TYR A 168 14.11 40.62 31.01
N ALA A 169 13.23 41.61 30.88
CA ALA A 169 12.64 42.33 32.03
C ALA A 169 11.87 41.38 32.95
N ASN A 170 11.02 40.55 32.37
CA ASN A 170 10.24 39.54 33.10
C ASN A 170 11.13 38.52 33.83
N ILE A 171 12.23 38.08 33.18
CA ILE A 171 13.20 37.14 33.78
C ILE A 171 13.86 37.81 35.00
N ASN A 172 14.31 39.06 34.90
CA ASN A 172 14.97 39.76 35.98
C ASN A 172 14.04 39.94 37.18
N GLN A 173 12.83 40.43 36.94
CA GLN A 173 11.81 40.60 38.00
C GLN A 173 11.42 39.24 38.64
N ARG A 174 11.35 38.19 37.84
CA ARG A 174 11.04 36.86 38.37
C ARG A 174 12.14 36.31 39.30
N VAL A 175 13.42 36.54 38.96
CA VAL A 175 14.54 36.12 39.84
C VAL A 175 14.52 36.89 41.16
N GLU A 176 14.26 38.19 41.11
CA GLU A 176 14.15 39.01 42.34
C GLU A 176 13.04 38.47 43.24
N LYS A 177 11.85 38.25 42.69
CA LYS A 177 10.72 37.68 43.44
C LYS A 177 11.02 36.29 44.00
N MET A 178 11.77 35.47 43.32
CA MET A 178 12.16 34.15 43.82
C MET A 178 13.08 34.24 45.04
N ILE A 179 14.02 35.20 45.05
CA ILE A 179 14.90 35.46 46.20
C ILE A 179 14.07 35.99 47.37
N GLU A 180 13.20 36.99 47.14
CA GLU A 180 12.28 37.53 48.13
C GLU A 180 11.37 36.45 48.75
N ASN A 181 10.92 35.51 47.96
CA ASN A 181 10.07 34.40 48.41
C ASN A 181 10.84 33.30 49.15
N GLY A 182 12.12 33.46 49.45
CA GLY A 182 12.90 32.55 50.30
C GLY A 182 13.63 31.46 49.53
N TRP A 183 14.05 31.70 48.28
CA TRP A 183 14.80 30.68 47.52
C TRP A 183 16.12 30.27 48.18
N ILE A 184 16.81 31.20 48.86
CA ILE A 184 18.04 30.90 49.62
C ILE A 184 17.73 29.91 50.75
N GLU A 185 16.65 30.17 51.49
CA GLU A 185 16.21 29.31 52.59
C GLU A 185 15.75 27.93 52.10
N GLU A 186 15.12 27.86 50.90
CA GLU A 186 14.80 26.59 50.27
C GLU A 186 16.07 25.74 50.07
N VAL A 187 17.14 26.33 49.52
CA VAL A 187 18.40 25.61 49.29
C VAL A 187 19.02 25.15 50.62
N LYS A 188 19.07 26.02 51.64
CA LYS A 188 19.56 25.65 52.99
C LYS A 188 18.78 24.47 53.59
N ASN A 189 17.45 24.53 53.49
CA ASN A 189 16.57 23.49 54.02
C ASN A 189 16.73 22.14 53.31
N ILE A 190 16.99 22.14 51.99
CA ILE A 190 17.24 20.88 51.28
C ILE A 190 18.60 20.29 51.64
N LEU A 191 19.65 21.14 51.81
CA LEU A 191 20.96 20.69 52.24
C LEU A 191 20.93 20.16 53.69
N ALA A 192 20.16 20.80 54.57
CA ALA A 192 19.97 20.38 55.97
C ALA A 192 19.28 19.00 56.07
N GLN A 193 18.56 18.55 55.07
CA GLN A 193 18.00 17.19 55.02
C GLN A 193 19.03 16.11 54.62
N GLY A 194 20.30 16.48 54.47
CA GLY A 194 21.40 15.52 54.20
C GLY A 194 21.68 15.25 52.73
N PHE A 195 21.00 15.95 51.80
CA PHE A 195 21.26 15.78 50.36
C PHE A 195 22.58 16.47 49.97
N SER A 196 23.40 15.75 49.22
CA SER A 196 24.69 16.27 48.74
C SER A 196 24.54 17.35 47.69
N GLU A 197 25.24 18.48 47.86
CA GLU A 197 25.30 19.58 46.86
C GLU A 197 25.82 19.16 45.47
N LYS A 198 26.47 17.98 45.36
CA LYS A 198 27.01 17.40 44.10
C LYS A 198 25.92 16.75 43.27
N LEU A 199 24.70 16.59 43.79
CA LEU A 199 23.60 16.00 43.07
C LEU A 199 23.16 16.87 41.88
N LYS A 200 22.70 16.23 40.79
CA LYS A 200 22.30 16.94 39.55
C LYS A 200 21.31 18.10 39.74
N PRO A 201 20.30 18.04 40.63
CA PRO A 201 19.37 19.14 40.83
C PRO A 201 20.06 20.41 41.31
N PHE A 202 21.05 20.32 42.16
CA PHE A 202 21.78 21.47 42.70
C PHE A 202 22.74 22.12 41.68
N GLN A 203 23.07 21.45 40.58
CA GLN A 203 23.87 22.00 39.48
C GLN A 203 23.05 22.82 38.50
N SER A 204 21.74 22.97 38.71
CA SER A 204 20.87 23.78 37.87
C SER A 204 21.02 25.28 38.20
N ILE A 205 20.59 26.10 37.20
CA ILE A 205 20.65 27.55 37.28
C ILE A 205 19.91 28.03 38.53
N GLY A 206 20.54 28.87 39.28
CA GLY A 206 20.06 29.43 40.56
C GLY A 206 20.55 28.63 41.75
N TYR A 207 20.34 27.34 41.80
CA TYR A 207 20.79 26.48 42.90
C TYR A 207 22.31 26.44 42.99
N ALA A 208 23.02 26.28 41.89
CA ALA A 208 24.48 26.27 41.88
C ALA A 208 25.10 27.62 42.32
N GLN A 209 24.48 28.72 41.92
CA GLN A 209 24.94 30.05 42.32
C GLN A 209 24.63 30.36 43.78
N ILE A 210 23.48 29.92 44.31
CA ILE A 210 23.13 30.08 45.72
C ILE A 210 24.05 29.25 46.62
N ILE A 211 24.43 28.03 46.21
CA ILE A 211 25.40 27.20 46.97
C ILE A 211 26.74 27.95 47.09
N LYS A 212 27.24 28.57 46.01
CA LYS A 212 28.46 29.38 46.06
C LYS A 212 28.35 30.58 47.01
N PHE A 213 27.18 31.20 47.06
CA PHE A 213 26.90 32.25 48.04
C PHE A 213 26.91 31.70 49.44
N LEU A 214 26.33 30.54 49.71
CA LEU A 214 26.33 29.89 51.01
C LEU A 214 27.71 29.46 51.50
N HIS A 215 28.65 29.22 50.56
CA HIS A 215 30.08 28.98 50.84
C HIS A 215 30.91 30.23 50.88
N GLU A 216 30.29 31.42 50.88
CA GLU A 216 30.96 32.74 50.93
C GLU A 216 31.91 33.02 49.73
N GLU A 217 31.77 32.24 48.63
CA GLU A 217 32.59 32.42 47.45
C GLU A 217 32.22 33.69 46.63
N GLN A 218 31.03 34.27 46.89
CA GLN A 218 30.52 35.47 46.21
C GLN A 218 29.44 36.19 47.00
N SER A 219 29.27 37.50 46.75
CA SER A 219 28.23 38.31 47.38
C SER A 219 26.82 37.96 46.90
N LEU A 220 25.79 38.28 47.66
CA LEU A 220 24.39 38.08 47.30
C LEU A 220 24.02 38.83 46.02
N GLU A 221 24.46 40.09 45.85
CA GLU A 221 24.21 40.91 44.68
C GLU A 221 24.77 40.26 43.42
N LYS A 222 26.04 39.84 43.46
CA LYS A 222 26.70 39.10 42.37
C LYS A 222 26.01 37.79 42.06
N THR A 223 25.49 37.08 43.06
CA THR A 223 24.73 35.85 42.91
C THR A 223 23.44 36.09 42.14
N ILE A 224 22.66 37.10 42.48
CA ILE A 224 21.44 37.50 41.81
C ILE A 224 21.71 37.89 40.37
N ASP A 225 22.76 38.66 40.09
CA ASP A 225 23.13 39.07 38.74
C ASP A 225 23.55 37.88 37.84
N LEU A 226 24.31 36.95 38.41
CA LEU A 226 24.69 35.71 37.70
C LEU A 226 23.46 34.83 37.41
N ILE A 227 22.53 34.70 38.33
CA ILE A 227 21.28 33.97 38.11
C ILE A 227 20.47 34.63 37.01
N LYS A 228 20.29 35.94 37.00
CA LYS A 228 19.62 36.70 35.93
C LYS A 228 20.31 36.49 34.61
N GLN A 229 21.63 36.59 34.55
CA GLN A 229 22.43 36.42 33.34
C GLN A 229 22.28 34.99 32.76
N ASP A 230 22.44 33.96 33.60
CA ASP A 230 22.36 32.58 33.16
C ASP A 230 20.95 32.17 32.76
N THR A 231 19.91 32.73 33.40
CA THR A 231 18.52 32.53 33.00
C THR A 231 18.22 33.17 31.64
N ARG A 232 18.73 34.39 31.37
CA ARG A 232 18.63 35.03 30.05
C ARG A 232 19.35 34.23 28.96
N ASN A 233 20.55 33.71 29.28
CA ASN A 233 21.30 32.85 28.38
C ASN A 233 20.54 31.51 28.08
N TYR A 234 19.89 30.98 29.12
CA TYR A 234 19.06 29.78 28.96
C TYR A 234 17.83 30.04 28.07
N ALA A 235 17.12 31.14 28.28
CA ALA A 235 16.00 31.56 27.43
C ALA A 235 16.41 31.74 25.96
N LYS A 236 17.58 32.37 25.72
CA LYS A 236 18.15 32.48 24.36
C LYS A 236 18.36 31.11 23.71
N ARG A 237 18.91 30.13 24.44
CA ARG A 237 19.09 28.76 23.97
C ARG A 237 17.76 28.06 23.70
N GLN A 238 16.74 28.28 24.58
CA GLN A 238 15.40 27.73 24.37
C GLN A 238 14.76 28.23 23.08
N ILE A 239 14.76 29.54 22.83
CA ILE A 239 14.20 30.14 21.61
C ILE A 239 14.88 29.56 20.37
N THR A 240 16.23 29.54 20.35
CA THR A 240 17.00 28.98 19.23
C THR A 240 16.68 27.50 18.98
N TRP A 241 16.42 26.75 20.04
CA TRP A 241 16.18 25.34 19.99
C TRP A 241 14.75 25.01 19.55
N PHE A 242 13.74 25.70 20.08
CA PHE A 242 12.34 25.50 19.75
C PHE A 242 11.95 26.02 18.36
N LYS A 243 12.64 27.03 17.83
CA LYS A 243 12.48 27.48 16.43
C LYS A 243 12.84 26.37 15.40
N LYS A 244 13.59 25.37 15.82
CA LYS A 244 13.93 24.20 15.00
C LYS A 244 12.95 23.01 15.17
N LEU A 245 11.98 23.14 16.06
CA LEU A 245 10.99 22.10 16.28
C LEU A 245 10.00 22.10 15.10
N TYR A 246 9.86 20.97 14.45
CA TYR A 246 9.02 20.83 13.27
C TYR A 246 7.53 21.04 13.63
N ASP A 247 6.80 21.87 12.84
CA ASP A 247 5.35 22.11 12.97
C ASP A 247 4.87 22.86 14.25
N ALA A 248 5.71 23.57 14.97
CA ALA A 248 5.26 24.43 16.08
C ALA A 248 4.58 25.70 15.56
N LYS A 249 3.32 25.93 15.97
CA LYS A 249 2.62 27.19 15.69
C LYS A 249 3.14 28.28 16.62
N ILE A 250 3.66 29.37 16.07
CA ILE A 250 4.22 30.47 16.84
C ILE A 250 3.09 31.43 17.25
N ILE A 251 3.04 31.75 18.53
CA ILE A 251 2.11 32.71 19.14
C ILE A 251 2.92 33.87 19.65
N ASN A 252 2.78 35.02 19.01
CA ASN A 252 3.43 36.26 19.45
C ASN A 252 2.67 36.80 20.66
N ALA A 253 3.37 36.84 21.80
CA ALA A 253 2.87 37.41 23.07
C ALA A 253 3.38 38.84 23.23
N GLU A 254 2.47 39.80 23.35
CA GLU A 254 2.76 41.21 23.61
C GLU A 254 2.85 41.49 25.13
N SER A 255 3.46 42.60 25.50
CA SER A 255 3.60 42.99 26.92
C SER A 255 2.25 43.22 27.60
N SER A 256 1.24 43.60 26.81
CA SER A 256 -0.14 43.85 27.26
C SER A 256 -0.99 42.60 27.35
N ASP A 257 -0.53 41.45 26.80
CA ASP A 257 -1.31 40.24 26.78
C ASP A 257 -1.51 39.63 28.17
N SER A 258 -2.76 39.55 28.57
CA SER A 258 -3.16 38.78 29.74
C SER A 258 -3.13 37.28 29.49
N PRO A 259 -3.11 36.39 30.50
CA PRO A 259 -3.26 34.97 30.35
C PRO A 259 -4.52 34.57 29.56
N ILE A 260 -5.60 35.36 29.68
CA ILE A 260 -6.86 35.18 28.92
C ILE A 260 -6.66 35.45 27.44
N THR A 261 -5.99 36.57 27.11
CA THR A 261 -5.69 36.93 25.71
C THR A 261 -4.79 35.87 25.04
N LEU A 262 -3.78 35.38 25.77
CA LEU A 262 -2.92 34.30 25.27
C LEU A 262 -3.69 33.00 25.07
N ARG A 263 -4.59 32.64 25.99
CA ARG A 263 -5.50 31.50 25.84
C ARG A 263 -6.32 31.63 24.54
N ASP A 264 -6.90 32.79 24.29
CA ASP A 264 -7.77 33.01 23.14
C ASP A 264 -6.96 32.98 21.83
N LYS A 265 -5.72 33.54 21.82
CA LYS A 265 -4.79 33.37 20.69
C LYS A 265 -4.44 31.88 20.44
N ILE A 266 -4.33 31.05 21.46
CA ILE A 266 -4.12 29.61 21.33
C ILE A 266 -5.37 28.95 20.76
N LEU A 267 -6.54 29.24 21.30
CA LEU A 267 -7.81 28.64 20.91
C LEU A 267 -8.15 28.92 19.44
N THR A 268 -7.84 30.10 18.90
CA THR A 268 -8.03 30.41 17.48
C THR A 268 -7.17 29.58 16.53
N LEU A 269 -6.04 29.04 17.02
CA LEU A 269 -5.14 28.20 16.27
C LEU A 269 -5.42 26.71 16.43
N ILE A 270 -6.29 26.34 17.38
CA ILE A 270 -6.79 24.98 17.51
C ILE A 270 -7.89 24.79 16.48
N PRO A 271 -7.82 23.77 15.59
CA PRO A 271 -8.90 23.51 14.63
C PRO A 271 -10.25 23.36 15.36
N GLN A 272 -11.30 23.99 14.83
CA GLN A 272 -12.67 23.95 15.41
C GLN A 272 -13.20 22.52 15.63
N THR A 273 -12.64 21.55 14.96
CA THR A 273 -12.89 20.12 15.14
C THR A 273 -12.58 19.60 16.55
N LEU A 274 -11.72 20.25 17.32
CA LEU A 274 -11.44 19.85 18.71
C LEU A 274 -12.49 20.36 19.71
N SER A 275 -13.15 21.47 19.45
CA SER A 275 -14.27 21.94 20.29
C SER A 275 -15.53 21.12 20.07
N LEU A 276 -15.77 20.64 18.86
CA LEU A 276 -16.81 19.65 18.54
C LEU A 276 -16.45 18.25 19.06
N PHE A 277 -15.18 17.88 19.09
CA PHE A 277 -14.72 16.59 19.59
C PHE A 277 -14.97 16.42 21.11
N ALA A 278 -14.85 17.50 21.88
CA ALA A 278 -15.23 17.49 23.30
C ALA A 278 -16.74 17.35 23.53
N PHE A 279 -17.56 17.83 22.58
CA PHE A 279 -19.03 17.69 22.60
C PHE A 279 -19.45 16.30 22.10
N PHE A 280 -18.76 15.73 21.11
CA PHE A 280 -19.06 14.38 20.59
C PHE A 280 -18.52 13.25 21.46
N ILE A 281 -17.48 13.46 22.28
CA ILE A 281 -16.99 12.44 23.23
C ILE A 281 -18.01 12.17 24.34
N SER A 282 -18.86 13.15 24.70
CA SER A 282 -19.94 12.93 25.66
C SER A 282 -21.11 12.10 25.09
N LEU A 283 -21.20 11.96 23.76
CA LEU A 283 -22.23 11.17 23.07
C LEU A 283 -21.72 9.79 22.55
N SER A 284 -20.42 9.53 22.62
CA SER A 284 -19.79 8.34 22.00
C SER A 284 -19.44 7.20 22.96
N PHE A 285 -19.86 7.24 24.21
CA PHE A 285 -19.72 6.13 25.16
C PHE A 285 -20.89 5.14 25.15
N ALA A 286 -21.67 5.12 24.04
CA ALA A 286 -22.46 3.96 23.70
C ALA A 286 -21.64 3.10 22.73
N ASN A 287 -21.27 1.91 23.14
CA ASN A 287 -20.63 0.79 22.48
C ASN A 287 -20.36 0.94 20.96
N PRO A 288 -19.08 0.93 20.46
CA PRO A 288 -18.80 1.09 19.02
C PRO A 288 -19.31 -0.07 18.13
N GLU A 289 -19.84 -1.12 18.70
CA GLU A 289 -20.50 -2.21 17.95
C GLU A 289 -21.97 -1.96 17.64
N SER A 290 -22.58 -0.89 18.17
CA SER A 290 -24.01 -0.58 18.00
C SER A 290 -24.32 0.58 17.05
N VAL A 291 -23.34 1.23 16.40
CA VAL A 291 -23.57 2.38 15.47
C VAL A 291 -23.62 1.97 14.00
N MET A 292 -23.35 0.72 13.64
CA MET A 292 -23.97 0.11 12.47
C MET A 292 -25.35 -0.41 12.91
N GLY A 293 -26.36 0.44 12.90
CA GLY A 293 -27.74 0.02 12.95
C GLY A 293 -27.90 -1.11 11.94
N LYS A 294 -28.46 -2.26 12.35
CA LYS A 294 -28.77 -3.36 11.42
C LYS A 294 -29.56 -2.74 10.28
N GLU A 295 -28.97 -2.71 9.08
CA GLU A 295 -29.68 -2.32 7.87
C GLU A 295 -30.94 -3.18 7.78
N THR A 296 -32.09 -2.56 7.49
CA THR A 296 -33.32 -3.32 7.37
C THR A 296 -33.20 -4.30 6.21
N GLU A 297 -33.84 -5.47 6.33
CA GLU A 297 -33.83 -6.48 5.27
C GLU A 297 -34.36 -5.92 3.94
N SER A 298 -35.25 -4.94 4.02
CA SER A 298 -35.80 -4.21 2.88
C SER A 298 -34.74 -3.32 2.21
N TYR A 299 -33.87 -2.64 2.98
CA TYR A 299 -32.77 -1.86 2.43
C TYR A 299 -31.78 -2.71 1.64
N SER A 300 -31.30 -3.79 2.24
CA SER A 300 -30.33 -4.70 1.59
C SER A 300 -30.92 -5.36 0.34
N SER A 301 -32.21 -5.71 0.36
CA SER A 301 -32.94 -6.24 -0.80
C SER A 301 -33.08 -5.18 -1.89
N GLY A 302 -33.42 -3.93 -1.55
CA GLY A 302 -33.48 -2.81 -2.47
C GLY A 302 -32.15 -2.54 -3.14
N LEU A 303 -31.05 -2.53 -2.38
CA LEU A 303 -29.69 -2.35 -2.89
C LEU A 303 -29.27 -3.51 -3.83
N SER A 304 -29.66 -4.74 -3.53
CA SER A 304 -29.44 -5.90 -4.40
C SER A 304 -30.17 -5.74 -5.75
N GLN A 305 -31.43 -5.29 -5.76
CA GLN A 305 -32.18 -5.05 -7.00
C GLN A 305 -31.58 -3.88 -7.80
N PHE A 306 -31.16 -2.83 -7.11
CA PHE A 306 -30.48 -1.68 -7.73
C PHE A 306 -29.21 -2.13 -8.49
N HIS A 307 -28.37 -2.96 -7.88
CA HIS A 307 -27.16 -3.51 -8.53
C HIS A 307 -27.45 -4.50 -9.65
N LYS A 308 -28.58 -5.20 -9.61
CA LYS A 308 -29.05 -6.06 -10.71
C LYS A 308 -29.63 -5.27 -11.89
N GLY A 309 -29.78 -3.95 -11.75
CA GLY A 309 -30.42 -3.09 -12.77
C GLY A 309 -31.95 -3.16 -12.76
N ASN A 310 -32.54 -3.83 -11.80
CA ASN A 310 -34.00 -3.96 -11.64
C ASN A 310 -34.58 -2.73 -10.95
N PHE A 311 -34.46 -1.56 -11.61
CA PHE A 311 -34.77 -0.27 -11.00
C PHE A 311 -36.23 -0.13 -10.59
N HIS A 312 -37.18 -0.71 -11.32
CA HIS A 312 -38.60 -0.71 -10.93
C HIS A 312 -38.81 -1.39 -9.58
N GLN A 313 -38.20 -2.57 -9.37
CA GLN A 313 -38.29 -3.29 -8.10
C GLN A 313 -37.52 -2.55 -6.99
N ALA A 314 -36.37 -1.95 -7.31
CA ALA A 314 -35.62 -1.13 -6.36
C ALA A 314 -36.45 0.08 -5.86
N VAL A 315 -37.19 0.80 -6.76
CA VAL A 315 -38.09 1.89 -6.38
C VAL A 315 -39.12 1.44 -5.36
N LEU A 316 -39.77 0.28 -5.55
CA LEU A 316 -40.77 -0.24 -4.62
C LEU A 316 -40.16 -0.50 -3.24
N LEU A 317 -39.04 -1.20 -3.19
CA LEU A 317 -38.37 -1.53 -1.95
C LEU A 317 -37.82 -0.30 -1.22
N PHE A 318 -37.24 0.66 -1.94
CA PHE A 318 -36.72 1.88 -1.34
C PHE A 318 -37.85 2.81 -0.85
N ARG A 319 -38.99 2.87 -1.54
CA ARG A 319 -40.16 3.60 -1.04
C ARG A 319 -40.67 3.02 0.27
N SER A 320 -40.84 1.70 0.33
CA SER A 320 -41.24 1.01 1.57
C SER A 320 -40.24 1.29 2.71
N THR A 321 -38.92 1.16 2.45
CA THR A 321 -37.92 1.45 3.47
C THR A 321 -37.91 2.92 3.88
N HIS A 322 -38.06 3.85 2.95
CA HIS A 322 -38.11 5.29 3.25
C HIS A 322 -39.25 5.65 4.18
N SER A 323 -40.44 5.03 4.00
CA SER A 323 -41.64 5.28 4.83
C SER A 323 -41.55 4.62 6.20
N SER A 324 -40.95 3.42 6.30
CA SER A 324 -40.90 2.61 7.54
C SER A 324 -39.68 2.85 8.43
N SER A 325 -38.60 3.39 7.88
CA SER A 325 -37.34 3.57 8.64
C SER A 325 -37.46 4.73 9.62
N SER A 326 -37.16 4.45 10.89
CA SER A 326 -36.97 5.44 11.95
C SER A 326 -35.50 5.92 12.02
N ASN A 327 -34.56 5.22 11.34
CA ASN A 327 -33.13 5.51 11.33
C ASN A 327 -32.83 6.67 10.35
N SER A 328 -32.46 7.83 10.87
CA SER A 328 -32.13 9.02 10.08
C SER A 328 -31.03 8.75 9.04
N LEU A 329 -30.00 7.98 9.37
CA LEU A 329 -28.91 7.62 8.46
C LEU A 329 -29.37 6.72 7.31
N GLU A 330 -30.18 5.70 7.60
CA GLU A 330 -30.77 4.83 6.58
C GLU A 330 -31.70 5.61 5.67
N LYS A 331 -32.51 6.48 6.23
CA LYS A 331 -33.49 7.31 5.48
C LYS A 331 -32.79 8.21 4.44
N LYS A 332 -31.69 8.90 4.81
CA LYS A 332 -30.95 9.73 3.83
C LYS A 332 -30.30 8.91 2.72
N ARG A 333 -29.73 7.72 3.03
CA ARG A 333 -29.17 6.77 2.04
C ARG A 333 -30.24 6.28 1.08
N VAL A 334 -31.41 5.89 1.62
CA VAL A 334 -32.56 5.43 0.84
C VAL A 334 -33.12 6.53 -0.06
N SER A 335 -33.22 7.76 0.42
CA SER A 335 -33.68 8.92 -0.39
C SER A 335 -32.80 9.11 -1.63
N TYR A 336 -31.48 9.05 -1.45
CA TYR A 336 -30.53 9.17 -2.55
C TYR A 336 -30.63 8.01 -3.55
N LEU A 337 -30.74 6.75 -3.08
CA LEU A 337 -30.91 5.57 -3.92
C LEU A 337 -32.26 5.54 -4.65
N LEU A 338 -33.31 5.99 -3.99
CA LEU A 338 -34.64 6.13 -4.59
C LEU A 338 -34.63 7.16 -5.71
N ALA A 339 -34.03 8.35 -5.47
CA ALA A 339 -33.87 9.37 -6.51
C ALA A 339 -33.17 8.83 -7.76
N HIS A 340 -32.07 8.09 -7.56
CA HIS A 340 -31.34 7.39 -8.62
C HIS A 340 -32.21 6.38 -9.38
N SER A 341 -32.95 5.55 -8.65
CA SER A 341 -33.82 4.52 -9.25
C SER A 341 -34.95 5.14 -10.07
N LEU A 342 -35.53 6.23 -9.57
CA LEU A 342 -36.55 7.01 -10.29
C LEU A 342 -36.02 7.64 -11.58
N ALA A 343 -34.79 8.20 -11.54
CA ALA A 343 -34.14 8.71 -12.74
C ALA A 343 -33.93 7.60 -13.80
N ARG A 344 -33.58 6.37 -13.37
CA ARG A 344 -33.42 5.22 -14.26
C ARG A 344 -34.73 4.66 -14.81
N THR A 345 -35.84 4.89 -14.13
CA THR A 345 -37.21 4.53 -14.59
C THR A 345 -37.91 5.69 -15.29
N ASN A 346 -37.19 6.74 -15.67
CA ASN A 346 -37.62 7.94 -16.38
C ASN A 346 -38.67 8.78 -15.62
N LYS A 347 -38.77 8.65 -14.29
CA LYS A 347 -39.57 9.50 -13.41
C LYS A 347 -38.73 10.70 -12.97
N LEU A 348 -38.47 11.63 -13.91
CA LEU A 348 -37.43 12.65 -13.73
C LEU A 348 -37.83 13.70 -12.67
N ASP A 349 -39.10 14.16 -12.63
CA ASP A 349 -39.54 15.20 -11.68
C ASP A 349 -39.50 14.69 -10.23
N GLU A 350 -40.06 13.50 -9.95
CA GLU A 350 -39.93 12.87 -8.63
C GLU A 350 -38.46 12.69 -8.19
N SER A 351 -37.60 12.34 -9.14
CA SER A 351 -36.14 12.20 -8.91
C SER A 351 -35.51 13.54 -8.55
N ILE A 352 -35.86 14.62 -9.24
CA ILE A 352 -35.36 15.98 -8.97
C ILE A 352 -35.74 16.42 -7.55
N GLU A 353 -36.99 16.25 -7.15
CA GLU A 353 -37.48 16.61 -5.80
C GLU A 353 -36.67 15.89 -4.70
N LEU A 354 -36.45 14.58 -4.86
CA LEU A 354 -35.71 13.80 -3.88
C LEU A 354 -34.23 14.17 -3.85
N PHE A 355 -33.58 14.45 -4.99
CA PHE A 355 -32.21 14.95 -5.00
C PHE A 355 -32.09 16.31 -4.32
N LEU A 356 -33.03 17.25 -4.57
CA LEU A 356 -33.03 18.55 -3.90
C LEU A 356 -33.22 18.42 -2.39
N ALA A 357 -34.09 17.54 -1.93
CA ALA A 357 -34.23 17.21 -0.51
C ALA A 357 -32.97 16.59 0.07
N SER A 358 -32.32 15.72 -0.70
CA SER A 358 -31.08 15.03 -0.28
C SER A 358 -29.90 15.99 -0.14
N ILE A 359 -29.79 17.05 -0.91
CA ILE A 359 -28.72 18.06 -0.77
C ILE A 359 -28.66 18.62 0.65
N LYS A 360 -29.84 18.90 1.26
CA LYS A 360 -29.92 19.46 2.63
C LYS A 360 -29.65 18.41 3.71
N SER A 361 -30.12 17.18 3.48
CA SER A 361 -30.10 16.11 4.49
C SER A 361 -28.86 15.22 4.43
N TYR A 362 -28.05 15.27 3.34
CA TYR A 362 -26.93 14.36 3.09
C TYR A 362 -25.65 15.10 2.64
N PRO A 363 -25.10 16.00 3.47
CA PRO A 363 -23.97 16.86 3.11
C PRO A 363 -22.67 16.07 2.86
N GLU A 364 -22.56 14.84 3.37
CA GLU A 364 -21.33 14.02 3.24
C GLU A 364 -21.00 13.69 1.77
N ILE A 365 -22.00 13.63 0.89
CA ILE A 365 -21.83 13.35 -0.56
C ILE A 365 -22.56 14.38 -1.43
N GLU A 366 -22.68 15.60 -0.95
CA GLU A 366 -23.42 16.68 -1.64
C GLU A 366 -22.95 16.93 -3.08
N ASP A 367 -21.64 16.87 -3.32
CA ASP A 367 -21.05 17.00 -4.68
C ASP A 367 -21.52 15.89 -5.63
N TYR A 368 -21.64 14.65 -5.15
CA TYR A 368 -22.20 13.54 -5.92
C TYR A 368 -23.69 13.70 -6.18
N ILE A 369 -24.45 14.15 -5.17
CA ILE A 369 -25.90 14.41 -5.32
C ILE A 369 -26.12 15.49 -6.37
N ARG A 370 -25.39 16.61 -6.28
CA ARG A 370 -25.48 17.72 -7.27
C ARG A 370 -25.08 17.29 -8.67
N PHE A 371 -24.06 16.45 -8.78
CA PHE A 371 -23.64 15.91 -10.08
C PHE A 371 -24.77 15.10 -10.73
N HIS A 372 -25.38 14.17 -10.00
CA HIS A 372 -26.47 13.37 -10.55
C HIS A 372 -27.75 14.17 -10.77
N LEU A 373 -28.02 15.17 -9.92
CA LEU A 373 -29.11 16.12 -10.15
C LEU A 373 -28.89 16.91 -11.45
N ALA A 374 -27.67 17.37 -11.70
CA ALA A 374 -27.35 18.05 -12.96
C ALA A 374 -27.54 17.15 -14.18
N GLU A 375 -27.21 15.86 -14.09
CA GLU A 375 -27.49 14.88 -15.15
C GLU A 375 -29.00 14.73 -15.40
N VAL A 376 -29.83 14.71 -14.34
CA VAL A 376 -31.27 14.60 -14.44
C VAL A 376 -31.87 15.88 -15.00
N PHE A 377 -31.42 17.06 -14.57
CA PHE A 377 -31.85 18.34 -15.14
C PHE A 377 -31.51 18.43 -16.64
N LEU A 378 -30.33 18.01 -17.05
CA LEU A 378 -29.96 18.01 -18.48
C LEU A 378 -30.87 17.07 -19.29
N ARG A 379 -31.25 15.91 -18.75
CA ARG A 379 -32.15 14.94 -19.41
C ARG A 379 -33.60 15.49 -19.49
N SER A 380 -34.04 16.28 -18.52
CA SER A 380 -35.36 16.93 -18.52
C SER A 380 -35.41 18.25 -19.29
N GLY A 381 -34.28 18.64 -19.94
CA GLY A 381 -34.22 19.88 -20.73
C GLY A 381 -33.97 21.15 -19.88
N LYS A 382 -33.82 21.03 -18.58
CA LYS A 382 -33.60 22.14 -17.63
C LYS A 382 -32.11 22.51 -17.59
N THR A 383 -31.61 23.13 -18.68
CA THR A 383 -30.15 23.37 -18.87
C THR A 383 -29.59 24.41 -17.92
N LYS A 384 -30.39 25.45 -17.55
CA LYS A 384 -29.95 26.50 -16.61
C LYS A 384 -29.73 25.92 -15.21
N GLU A 385 -30.66 25.12 -14.74
CA GLU A 385 -30.59 24.46 -13.45
C GLU A 385 -29.45 23.44 -13.43
N ALA A 386 -29.22 22.68 -14.51
CA ALA A 386 -28.08 21.79 -14.65
C ALA A 386 -26.76 22.56 -14.54
N LEU A 387 -26.63 23.70 -15.21
CA LEU A 387 -25.45 24.56 -15.19
C LEU A 387 -25.18 25.11 -13.77
N GLU A 388 -26.22 25.53 -13.07
CA GLU A 388 -26.12 26.01 -11.69
C GLU A 388 -25.52 24.93 -10.76
N GLN A 389 -26.04 23.69 -10.83
CA GLN A 389 -25.50 22.62 -9.99
C GLN A 389 -24.03 22.33 -10.27
N VAL A 390 -23.60 22.28 -11.53
CA VAL A 390 -22.19 22.09 -11.90
C VAL A 390 -21.31 23.25 -11.41
N ASN A 391 -21.76 24.48 -11.51
CA ASN A 391 -21.04 25.66 -11.02
C ASN A 391 -20.86 25.61 -9.49
N ILE A 392 -21.88 25.17 -8.75
CA ILE A 392 -21.78 24.98 -7.31
C ILE A 392 -20.74 23.92 -6.99
N ILE A 393 -20.71 22.78 -7.71
CA ILE A 393 -19.67 21.74 -7.52
C ILE A 393 -18.29 22.34 -7.68
N HIS A 394 -18.03 23.08 -8.75
CA HIS A 394 -16.71 23.65 -9.04
C HIS A 394 -16.27 24.72 -8.01
N LYS A 395 -17.23 25.52 -7.51
CA LYS A 395 -16.95 26.60 -6.54
C LYS A 395 -16.79 26.06 -5.11
N THR A 396 -17.65 25.14 -4.70
CA THR A 396 -17.78 24.71 -3.30
C THR A 396 -16.91 23.50 -2.97
N PHE A 397 -16.63 22.61 -3.96
CA PHE A 397 -15.91 21.34 -3.74
C PHE A 397 -14.64 21.24 -4.59
N PRO A 398 -13.60 22.07 -4.35
CA PRO A 398 -12.39 22.10 -5.19
C PRO A 398 -11.61 20.77 -5.12
N ASN A 399 -11.79 19.98 -4.05
CA ASN A 399 -11.11 18.69 -3.85
C ASN A 399 -11.93 17.48 -4.36
N THR A 400 -13.11 17.71 -4.95
CA THR A 400 -13.93 16.61 -5.47
C THR A 400 -13.22 15.79 -6.56
N LEU A 401 -13.43 14.49 -6.57
CA LEU A 401 -12.96 13.60 -7.63
C LEU A 401 -13.84 13.65 -8.89
N LEU A 402 -14.96 14.33 -8.82
CA LEU A 402 -15.90 14.49 -9.93
C LEU A 402 -15.47 15.55 -10.94
N LEU A 403 -14.40 16.32 -10.70
CA LEU A 403 -14.02 17.44 -11.59
C LEU A 403 -13.92 17.06 -13.08
N THR A 404 -13.41 15.88 -13.42
CA THR A 404 -13.36 15.44 -14.82
C THR A 404 -14.75 15.13 -15.36
N LYS A 405 -15.55 14.37 -14.61
CA LYS A 405 -16.95 14.01 -15.00
C LYS A 405 -17.83 15.26 -15.09
N SER A 406 -17.75 16.16 -14.11
CA SER A 406 -18.57 17.38 -14.06
C SER A 406 -18.23 18.37 -15.18
N ASN A 407 -16.97 18.45 -15.59
CA ASN A 407 -16.60 19.27 -16.74
C ASN A 407 -17.04 18.66 -18.09
N VAL A 408 -17.02 17.32 -18.22
CA VAL A 408 -17.64 16.66 -19.39
C VAL A 408 -19.14 16.94 -19.43
N LEU A 409 -19.81 16.88 -18.27
CA LEU A 409 -21.23 17.25 -18.15
C LEU A 409 -21.46 18.73 -18.48
N LEU A 410 -20.59 19.64 -18.00
CA LEU A 410 -20.61 21.05 -18.33
C LEU A 410 -20.53 21.29 -19.85
N ALA A 411 -19.64 20.59 -20.53
CA ALA A 411 -19.53 20.69 -21.97
C ALA A 411 -20.83 20.25 -22.70
N LYS A 412 -21.47 19.17 -22.21
CA LYS A 412 -22.77 18.72 -22.75
C LYS A 412 -23.92 19.73 -22.47
N ILE A 413 -23.90 20.39 -21.31
CA ILE A 413 -24.87 21.46 -20.97
C ILE A 413 -24.66 22.65 -21.90
N LEU A 414 -23.41 23.10 -22.06
CA LEU A 414 -23.06 24.22 -22.94
C LEU A 414 -23.38 23.95 -24.40
N GLU A 415 -23.20 22.70 -24.85
CA GLU A 415 -23.61 22.24 -26.17
C GLU A 415 -25.12 22.41 -26.38
N LYS A 416 -25.93 21.98 -25.42
CA LYS A 416 -27.38 22.12 -25.43
C LYS A 416 -27.82 23.60 -25.45
N ASP A 417 -27.04 24.46 -24.81
CA ASP A 417 -27.22 25.90 -24.72
C ASP A 417 -26.63 26.66 -25.96
N ASN A 418 -26.18 25.92 -26.97
CA ASN A 418 -25.54 26.43 -28.20
C ASN A 418 -24.26 27.25 -27.96
N LYS A 419 -23.59 27.07 -26.78
CA LYS A 419 -22.32 27.72 -26.44
C LYS A 419 -21.12 26.81 -26.80
N ILE A 420 -21.05 26.43 -28.08
CA ILE A 420 -20.18 25.35 -28.57
C ILE A 420 -18.69 25.68 -28.35
N GLN A 421 -18.28 26.93 -28.62
CA GLN A 421 -16.88 27.34 -28.45
C GLN A 421 -16.43 27.25 -26.97
N THR A 422 -17.33 27.61 -26.05
CA THR A 422 -17.04 27.51 -24.59
C THR A 422 -16.93 26.04 -24.17
N ALA A 423 -17.77 25.17 -24.70
CA ALA A 423 -17.70 23.71 -24.46
C ALA A 423 -16.37 23.12 -24.92
N LEU A 424 -15.89 23.50 -26.12
CA LEU A 424 -14.58 23.10 -26.63
C LEU A 424 -13.43 23.55 -25.73
N ASN A 425 -13.47 24.78 -25.23
CA ASN A 425 -12.47 25.34 -24.33
C ASN A 425 -12.41 24.53 -23.01
N VAL A 426 -13.56 24.18 -22.44
CA VAL A 426 -13.67 23.35 -21.23
C VAL A 426 -13.06 21.97 -21.48
N LEU A 427 -13.41 21.29 -22.55
CA LEU A 427 -12.89 19.98 -22.91
C LEU A 427 -11.38 20.01 -23.19
N GLY A 428 -10.87 21.05 -23.85
CA GLY A 428 -9.45 21.24 -24.14
C GLY A 428 -8.60 21.40 -22.86
N GLN A 429 -9.10 22.16 -21.89
CA GLN A 429 -8.44 22.32 -20.58
C GLN A 429 -8.32 20.99 -19.84
N ILE A 430 -9.39 20.19 -19.85
CA ILE A 430 -9.39 18.88 -19.18
C ILE A 430 -8.50 17.90 -19.92
N GLU A 431 -8.60 17.82 -21.25
CA GLU A 431 -7.74 16.96 -22.05
C GLU A 431 -6.26 17.22 -21.73
N LYS A 432 -5.83 18.49 -21.69
CA LYS A 432 -4.48 18.89 -21.34
C LYS A 432 -4.11 18.40 -19.93
N ARG A 433 -5.01 18.58 -18.95
CA ARG A 433 -4.79 18.17 -17.56
C ARG A 433 -4.63 16.65 -17.41
N ILE A 434 -5.51 15.85 -18.02
CA ILE A 434 -5.51 14.39 -17.85
C ILE A 434 -4.53 13.65 -18.78
N SER A 435 -4.09 14.26 -19.88
CA SER A 435 -3.10 13.69 -20.78
C SER A 435 -1.74 13.46 -20.11
N GLY A 436 -1.39 14.24 -19.10
CA GLY A 436 -0.20 14.09 -18.28
C GLY A 436 -0.22 12.89 -17.34
N PHE A 437 -1.39 12.29 -17.08
CA PHE A 437 -1.49 11.14 -16.20
C PHE A 437 -1.03 9.83 -16.88
N SER A 438 -0.62 8.86 -16.05
CA SER A 438 -0.22 7.55 -16.59
C SER A 438 -1.38 6.89 -17.35
N VAL A 439 -1.04 6.04 -18.33
CA VAL A 439 -2.03 5.31 -19.16
C VAL A 439 -3.01 4.47 -18.32
N ARG A 440 -2.58 4.06 -17.12
CA ARG A 440 -3.40 3.28 -16.18
C ARG A 440 -4.21 4.13 -15.21
N SER A 441 -4.16 5.46 -15.34
CA SER A 441 -4.97 6.36 -14.51
C SER A 441 -6.44 6.26 -14.90
N GLU A 442 -7.32 6.16 -13.92
CA GLU A 442 -8.78 6.17 -14.11
C GLU A 442 -9.28 7.48 -14.74
N TYR A 443 -8.61 8.60 -14.46
CA TYR A 443 -8.91 9.88 -15.13
C TYR A 443 -8.71 9.82 -16.65
N ARG A 444 -7.71 9.06 -17.10
CA ARG A 444 -7.44 8.91 -18.53
C ARG A 444 -8.46 8.05 -19.26
N SER A 445 -9.30 7.29 -18.56
CA SER A 445 -10.39 6.51 -19.16
C SER A 445 -11.47 7.40 -19.79
N HIS A 446 -11.56 8.68 -19.40
CA HIS A 446 -12.46 9.65 -19.97
C HIS A 446 -11.96 10.30 -21.28
N LEU A 447 -10.67 10.11 -21.66
CA LEU A 447 -10.12 10.70 -22.87
C LEU A 447 -10.89 10.33 -24.15
N PRO A 448 -11.29 9.07 -24.37
CA PRO A 448 -12.05 8.73 -25.58
C PRO A 448 -13.35 9.52 -25.73
N GLU A 449 -14.11 9.68 -24.64
CA GLU A 449 -15.36 10.45 -24.63
C GLU A 449 -15.09 11.94 -24.90
N ILE A 450 -14.06 12.50 -24.25
CA ILE A 450 -13.70 13.92 -24.42
C ILE A 450 -13.30 14.20 -25.86
N ILE A 451 -12.45 13.37 -26.46
CA ILE A 451 -11.99 13.55 -27.84
C ILE A 451 -13.14 13.37 -28.82
N PHE A 452 -14.06 12.44 -28.57
CA PHE A 452 -15.25 12.23 -29.41
C PHE A 452 -16.16 13.44 -29.37
N LEU A 453 -16.49 13.95 -28.16
CA LEU A 453 -17.31 15.16 -28.01
C LEU A 453 -16.67 16.39 -28.67
N GLN A 454 -15.35 16.53 -28.62
CA GLN A 454 -14.66 17.59 -29.35
C GLN A 454 -14.86 17.46 -30.85
N GLY A 455 -14.78 16.24 -31.41
CA GLY A 455 -15.10 15.96 -32.81
C GLY A 455 -16.49 16.41 -33.21
N ASP A 456 -17.49 15.99 -32.42
CA ASP A 456 -18.90 16.36 -32.64
C ASP A 456 -19.13 17.88 -32.56
N LEU A 457 -18.51 18.55 -31.60
CA LEU A 457 -18.63 20.00 -31.42
C LEU A 457 -17.96 20.78 -32.56
N TYR A 458 -16.76 20.34 -33.04
CA TYR A 458 -16.12 20.93 -34.23
C TYR A 458 -16.99 20.76 -35.49
N GLN A 459 -17.63 19.58 -35.64
CA GLN A 459 -18.53 19.34 -36.76
C GLN A 459 -19.75 20.26 -36.72
N LYS A 460 -20.33 20.53 -35.55
CA LYS A 460 -21.43 21.50 -35.35
C LYS A 460 -21.02 22.94 -35.65
N LEU A 461 -19.75 23.29 -35.44
CA LEU A 461 -19.21 24.60 -35.84
C LEU A 461 -18.89 24.70 -37.35
N GLY A 462 -19.09 23.63 -38.10
CA GLY A 462 -18.69 23.58 -39.53
C GLY A 462 -17.19 23.37 -39.74
N ASN A 463 -16.41 23.21 -38.65
CA ASN A 463 -14.98 22.99 -38.76
C ASN A 463 -14.67 21.50 -39.00
N LYS A 464 -14.86 21.06 -40.25
CA LYS A 464 -14.76 19.67 -40.67
C LYS A 464 -13.33 19.12 -40.51
N SER A 465 -12.30 19.95 -40.65
CA SER A 465 -10.89 19.55 -40.57
C SER A 465 -10.51 19.10 -39.14
N GLU A 466 -10.76 19.96 -38.17
CA GLU A 466 -10.52 19.62 -36.75
C GLU A 466 -11.39 18.47 -36.24
N ALA A 467 -12.63 18.38 -36.72
CA ALA A 467 -13.50 17.23 -36.41
C ALA A 467 -12.87 15.91 -36.91
N TYR A 468 -12.39 15.91 -38.17
CA TYR A 468 -11.69 14.77 -38.75
C TYR A 468 -10.44 14.39 -37.89
N ASP A 469 -9.62 15.37 -37.51
CA ASP A 469 -8.40 15.14 -36.73
C ASP A 469 -8.70 14.56 -35.33
N ARG A 470 -9.79 14.99 -34.70
CA ARG A 470 -10.23 14.42 -33.42
C ARG A 470 -10.68 12.96 -33.57
N TYR A 471 -11.45 12.62 -34.56
CA TYR A 471 -11.85 11.24 -34.81
C TYR A 471 -10.68 10.37 -35.23
N ARG A 472 -9.74 10.92 -36.02
CA ARG A 472 -8.46 10.27 -36.37
C ARG A 472 -7.62 9.95 -35.15
N LEU A 473 -7.54 10.88 -34.18
CA LEU A 473 -6.82 10.66 -32.92
C LEU A 473 -7.41 9.49 -32.12
N LEU A 474 -8.74 9.34 -32.06
CA LEU A 474 -9.38 8.18 -31.45
C LEU A 474 -9.00 6.86 -32.16
N HIS A 475 -9.04 6.86 -33.47
CA HIS A 475 -8.64 5.72 -34.28
C HIS A 475 -7.19 5.27 -34.00
N ILE A 476 -6.29 6.22 -33.74
CA ILE A 476 -4.88 5.95 -33.45
C ILE A 476 -4.66 5.51 -32.00
N ALA A 477 -5.18 6.29 -31.05
CA ALA A 477 -4.82 6.15 -29.63
C ALA A 477 -5.66 5.13 -28.86
N PHE A 478 -6.90 4.89 -29.31
CA PHE A 478 -7.90 4.05 -28.63
C PHE A 478 -8.62 3.09 -29.60
N PRO A 479 -7.89 2.28 -30.39
CA PRO A 479 -8.43 1.54 -31.52
C PRO A 479 -9.54 0.53 -31.19
N THR A 480 -9.64 0.09 -29.94
CA THR A 480 -10.60 -0.93 -29.47
C THR A 480 -11.75 -0.35 -28.67
N ASN A 481 -11.73 0.96 -28.38
CA ASN A 481 -12.80 1.59 -27.63
C ASN A 481 -14.11 1.59 -28.46
N GLN A 482 -15.24 1.37 -27.81
CA GLN A 482 -16.56 1.33 -28.48
C GLN A 482 -16.85 2.62 -29.25
N ILE A 483 -16.52 3.77 -28.64
CA ILE A 483 -16.71 5.10 -29.26
C ILE A 483 -15.88 5.24 -30.56
N THR A 484 -14.73 4.57 -30.65
CA THR A 484 -13.86 4.65 -31.83
C THR A 484 -14.52 4.08 -33.10
N ARG A 485 -15.46 3.15 -32.96
CA ARG A 485 -16.23 2.66 -34.11
C ARG A 485 -17.09 3.78 -34.72
N GLN A 486 -17.82 4.50 -33.87
CA GLN A 486 -18.62 5.66 -34.27
C GLN A 486 -17.72 6.77 -34.85
N ALA A 487 -16.62 7.08 -34.15
CA ALA A 487 -15.66 8.07 -34.64
C ALA A 487 -15.09 7.71 -36.02
N LYS A 488 -14.85 6.40 -36.34
CA LYS A 488 -14.39 5.98 -37.66
C LYS A 488 -15.45 6.18 -38.71
N GLU A 489 -16.72 5.94 -38.43
CA GLU A 489 -17.84 6.18 -39.33
C GLU A 489 -17.96 7.66 -39.68
N GLU A 490 -17.92 8.54 -38.66
CA GLU A 490 -17.96 9.99 -38.85
C GLU A 490 -16.70 10.51 -39.57
N MET A 491 -15.52 10.01 -39.27
CA MET A 491 -14.30 10.33 -40.00
C MET A 491 -14.39 9.99 -41.50
N ASN A 492 -14.97 8.83 -41.83
CA ASN A 492 -15.15 8.40 -43.23
C ASN A 492 -16.20 9.26 -43.98
N LYS A 493 -17.27 9.69 -43.30
CA LYS A 493 -18.27 10.61 -43.85
C LYS A 493 -17.62 11.96 -44.19
N LEU A 494 -16.88 12.53 -43.20
CA LEU A 494 -16.19 13.79 -43.38
C LEU A 494 -15.16 13.75 -44.53
N ALA A 495 -14.43 12.67 -44.65
CA ALA A 495 -13.43 12.49 -45.69
C ALA A 495 -14.08 12.51 -47.11
N LYS A 496 -15.26 11.87 -47.25
CA LYS A 496 -16.04 11.93 -48.50
C LYS A 496 -16.56 13.33 -48.81
N ASP A 497 -17.06 13.99 -47.79
CA ASP A 497 -17.72 15.30 -47.88
C ASP A 497 -16.72 16.43 -48.23
N MET A 498 -15.47 16.27 -47.73
CA MET A 498 -14.37 17.25 -47.94
C MET A 498 -13.56 16.96 -49.22
N THR A 499 -13.91 15.89 -49.97
CA THR A 499 -13.08 15.39 -51.10
C THR A 499 -11.60 15.17 -50.75
N ILE A 500 -11.33 14.95 -49.47
CA ILE A 500 -10.00 14.67 -48.99
C ILE A 500 -9.68 13.18 -49.19
N ASN A 501 -8.58 12.91 -49.85
CA ASN A 501 -7.98 11.58 -49.85
C ASN A 501 -7.58 11.26 -48.36
N ILE A 502 -8.16 10.19 -47.80
CA ILE A 502 -7.80 9.77 -46.44
C ILE A 502 -6.29 9.58 -46.41
N GLN A 503 -5.58 10.52 -45.80
CA GLN A 503 -4.12 10.44 -45.69
C GLN A 503 -3.74 9.16 -44.93
N PRO A 504 -2.85 8.34 -45.48
CA PRO A 504 -2.28 7.22 -44.74
C PRO A 504 -1.71 7.69 -43.41
N LEU A 505 -1.72 6.83 -42.40
CA LEU A 505 -1.10 7.18 -41.12
C LEU A 505 0.41 7.39 -41.32
N ALA A 506 0.97 8.42 -40.72
CA ALA A 506 2.41 8.59 -40.64
C ALA A 506 3.04 7.45 -39.81
N LEU A 507 4.32 7.11 -40.05
CA LEU A 507 4.98 6.03 -39.31
C LEU A 507 4.91 6.19 -37.77
N LYS A 508 4.93 7.43 -37.27
CA LYS A 508 4.78 7.72 -35.84
C LYS A 508 3.37 7.38 -35.34
N GLU A 509 2.35 7.66 -36.12
CA GLU A 509 0.94 7.35 -35.83
C GLU A 509 0.70 5.84 -35.91
N TYR A 510 1.25 5.15 -36.90
CA TYR A 510 1.24 3.68 -36.99
C TYR A 510 1.93 3.06 -35.76
N GLU A 511 3.05 3.61 -35.29
CA GLU A 511 3.71 3.10 -34.09
C GLU A 511 2.82 3.29 -32.86
N GLN A 512 2.19 4.44 -32.69
CA GLN A 512 1.28 4.73 -31.57
C GLN A 512 0.09 3.77 -31.58
N ARG A 513 -0.52 3.58 -32.75
CA ARG A 513 -1.64 2.65 -32.93
C ARG A 513 -1.24 1.21 -32.69
N THR A 514 -0.12 0.76 -33.24
CA THR A 514 0.42 -0.59 -33.01
C THR A 514 0.65 -0.86 -31.52
N ARG A 515 1.19 0.12 -30.78
CA ARG A 515 1.37 0.02 -29.32
C ARG A 515 0.03 -0.06 -28.57
N ALA A 516 -0.99 0.66 -29.03
CA ALA A 516 -2.32 0.59 -28.46
C ALA A 516 -2.94 -0.79 -28.69
N LEU A 517 -2.94 -1.30 -29.92
CA LEU A 517 -3.43 -2.63 -30.26
C LEU A 517 -2.71 -3.75 -29.50
N LEU A 518 -1.39 -3.64 -29.32
CA LEU A 518 -0.61 -4.60 -28.50
C LEU A 518 -0.96 -4.58 -27.02
N ARG A 519 -1.41 -3.44 -26.47
CA ARG A 519 -1.89 -3.36 -25.09
C ARG A 519 -3.22 -4.10 -24.94
N GLU A 520 -4.09 -3.91 -25.92
CA GLU A 520 -5.43 -4.52 -25.94
C GLU A 520 -5.44 -5.97 -26.50
N VAL A 521 -4.24 -6.50 -26.83
CA VAL A 521 -4.06 -7.91 -27.27
C VAL A 521 -4.61 -8.19 -28.68
N GLU A 522 -4.87 -7.16 -29.47
CA GLU A 522 -5.35 -7.25 -30.87
C GLU A 522 -4.24 -7.69 -31.81
N TYR A 523 -3.70 -8.87 -31.54
CA TYR A 523 -2.53 -9.39 -32.25
C TYR A 523 -2.77 -9.61 -33.76
N GLN A 524 -3.97 -10.03 -34.16
CA GLN A 524 -4.27 -10.28 -35.56
C GLN A 524 -4.22 -8.97 -36.34
N GLN A 525 -4.77 -7.89 -35.79
CA GLN A 525 -4.79 -6.57 -36.41
C GLN A 525 -3.36 -5.99 -36.52
N VAL A 526 -2.55 -6.16 -35.47
CA VAL A 526 -1.12 -5.77 -35.53
C VAL A 526 -0.39 -6.50 -36.62
N VAL A 527 -0.64 -7.81 -36.80
CA VAL A 527 0.01 -8.59 -37.84
C VAL A 527 -0.43 -8.08 -39.21
N SER A 528 -1.72 -7.83 -39.43
CA SER A 528 -2.23 -7.30 -40.70
C SER A 528 -1.58 -5.97 -41.05
N GLU A 529 -1.73 -4.96 -40.18
CA GLU A 529 -1.26 -3.59 -40.42
C GLU A 529 0.27 -3.49 -40.57
N VAL A 530 1.04 -4.15 -39.70
CA VAL A 530 2.51 -4.08 -39.79
C VAL A 530 3.07 -4.91 -40.94
N SER A 531 2.39 -6.01 -41.34
CA SER A 531 2.84 -6.77 -42.53
C SER A 531 2.59 -5.99 -43.80
N GLU A 532 1.47 -5.30 -43.92
CA GLU A 532 1.15 -4.41 -45.05
C GLU A 532 2.19 -3.27 -45.15
N LEU A 533 2.52 -2.62 -44.04
CA LEU A 533 3.60 -1.62 -44.02
C LEU A 533 4.95 -2.16 -44.52
N LEU A 534 5.26 -3.42 -44.19
CA LEU A 534 6.49 -4.10 -44.66
C LEU A 534 6.47 -4.48 -46.16
N THR A 535 5.32 -4.48 -46.78
CA THR A 535 5.22 -4.66 -48.25
C THR A 535 5.43 -3.34 -49.01
N ILE A 536 5.00 -2.24 -48.41
CA ILE A 536 5.12 -0.91 -49.01
C ILE A 536 6.53 -0.32 -48.77
N ASN A 537 7.13 -0.60 -47.61
CA ASN A 537 8.44 -0.07 -47.24
C ASN A 537 9.50 -1.17 -47.16
N THR A 538 10.60 -0.97 -47.87
CA THR A 538 11.72 -1.93 -47.87
C THR A 538 12.36 -2.12 -46.50
N SER A 539 12.36 -1.09 -45.66
CA SER A 539 12.84 -1.14 -44.26
C SER A 539 12.00 -0.27 -43.34
N LEU A 540 11.58 -0.82 -42.24
CA LEU A 540 10.87 -0.09 -41.16
C LEU A 540 11.78 0.17 -39.96
N PRO A 541 11.45 1.15 -39.12
CA PRO A 541 12.12 1.33 -37.81
C PRO A 541 12.12 0.04 -36.98
N ALA A 542 13.22 -0.23 -36.30
CA ALA A 542 13.48 -1.46 -35.54
C ALA A 542 12.31 -1.97 -34.67
N ASN A 543 11.54 -1.04 -34.08
CA ASN A 543 10.44 -1.39 -33.18
C ASN A 543 9.32 -2.19 -33.89
N PHE A 544 9.03 -1.91 -35.18
CA PHE A 544 7.94 -2.60 -35.87
C PHE A 544 8.18 -4.10 -36.02
N TYR A 545 9.43 -4.51 -36.24
CA TYR A 545 9.80 -5.92 -36.31
C TYR A 545 9.56 -6.63 -34.95
N PHE A 546 9.84 -5.96 -33.84
CA PHE A 546 9.55 -6.49 -32.50
C PHE A 546 8.06 -6.51 -32.18
N TYR A 547 7.29 -5.52 -32.63
CA TYR A 547 5.82 -5.51 -32.49
C TYR A 547 5.20 -6.68 -33.26
N LEU A 548 5.62 -6.87 -34.51
CA LEU A 548 5.17 -7.98 -35.34
C LEU A 548 5.54 -9.32 -34.70
N ALA A 549 6.80 -9.50 -34.27
CA ALA A 549 7.24 -10.72 -33.60
C ALA A 549 6.47 -10.99 -32.30
N ARG A 550 6.15 -9.94 -31.54
CA ARG A 550 5.34 -10.05 -30.31
C ARG A 550 3.91 -10.50 -30.64
N ALA A 551 3.28 -9.91 -31.64
CA ALA A 551 1.93 -10.24 -32.07
C ALA A 551 1.85 -11.68 -32.63
N GLN A 552 2.77 -12.06 -33.50
CA GLN A 552 2.85 -13.42 -34.07
C GLN A 552 3.10 -14.47 -32.96
N LYS A 553 3.94 -14.15 -31.97
CA LYS A 553 4.14 -15.01 -30.79
C LYS A 553 2.85 -15.12 -29.95
N GLY A 554 2.11 -14.02 -29.77
CA GLY A 554 0.80 -14.02 -29.13
C GLY A 554 -0.18 -14.97 -29.83
N LEU A 555 -0.20 -14.97 -31.14
CA LEU A 555 -0.97 -15.89 -31.97
C LEU A 555 -0.38 -17.32 -32.06
N ARG A 556 0.63 -17.65 -31.26
CA ARG A 556 1.36 -18.93 -31.25
C ARG A 556 2.11 -19.25 -32.54
N LYS A 557 2.23 -18.32 -33.52
CA LYS A 557 2.92 -18.44 -34.80
C LYS A 557 4.43 -18.16 -34.64
N ARG A 558 5.15 -18.98 -33.84
CA ARG A 558 6.56 -18.73 -33.46
C ARG A 558 7.52 -18.67 -34.66
N ASN A 559 7.27 -19.45 -35.71
CA ASN A 559 8.13 -19.42 -36.89
C ASN A 559 8.06 -18.06 -37.62
N LEU A 560 6.85 -17.48 -37.74
CA LEU A 560 6.68 -16.15 -38.31
C LEU A 560 7.30 -15.07 -37.43
N ALA A 561 7.20 -15.21 -36.09
CA ALA A 561 7.89 -14.32 -35.17
C ALA A 561 9.41 -14.37 -35.37
N ASN A 562 9.97 -15.54 -35.60
CA ASN A 562 11.40 -15.68 -35.93
C ASN A 562 11.76 -15.04 -37.26
N SER A 563 10.89 -15.15 -38.28
CA SER A 563 11.08 -14.52 -39.58
C SER A 563 11.15 -12.99 -39.45
N ALA A 564 10.22 -12.39 -38.70
CA ALA A 564 10.24 -10.93 -38.38
C ALA A 564 11.54 -10.50 -37.71
N LEU A 565 12.01 -11.26 -36.69
CA LEU A 565 13.27 -10.96 -35.97
C LEU A 565 14.51 -11.18 -36.88
N LYS A 566 14.50 -12.15 -37.80
CA LYS A 566 15.58 -12.31 -38.76
C LYS A 566 15.64 -11.15 -39.74
N LYS A 567 14.46 -10.66 -40.24
CA LYS A 567 14.39 -9.45 -41.05
C LYS A 567 14.98 -8.24 -40.27
N PHE A 568 14.63 -8.10 -38.98
CA PHE A 568 15.25 -7.06 -38.12
C PHE A 568 16.78 -7.18 -38.11
N LEU A 569 17.33 -8.37 -37.91
CA LEU A 569 18.79 -8.58 -37.85
C LEU A 569 19.48 -8.24 -39.17
N ALA A 570 18.81 -8.45 -40.33
CA ALA A 570 19.32 -8.12 -41.65
C ALA A 570 19.31 -6.60 -41.90
N HIS A 571 18.20 -5.91 -41.59
CA HIS A 571 18.07 -4.47 -41.82
C HIS A 571 18.74 -3.59 -40.77
N HIS A 572 18.95 -4.12 -39.55
CA HIS A 572 19.51 -3.38 -38.40
C HIS A 572 20.64 -4.16 -37.71
N PRO A 573 21.75 -4.53 -38.41
CA PRO A 573 22.76 -5.45 -37.89
C PRO A 573 23.52 -4.94 -36.67
N ASN A 574 23.64 -3.63 -36.52
CA ASN A 574 24.35 -2.99 -35.39
C ASN A 574 23.44 -2.36 -34.33
N HIS A 575 22.15 -2.65 -34.37
CA HIS A 575 21.19 -2.04 -33.45
C HIS A 575 21.37 -2.59 -32.03
N LYS A 576 21.21 -1.73 -31.01
CA LYS A 576 21.34 -2.09 -29.57
C LYS A 576 20.45 -3.25 -29.11
N ARG A 577 19.35 -3.56 -29.82
CA ARG A 577 18.46 -4.68 -29.52
C ARG A 577 18.85 -5.98 -30.23
N LYS A 578 19.98 -6.06 -30.89
CA LYS A 578 20.48 -7.27 -31.58
C LYS A 578 20.53 -8.48 -30.64
N GLN A 579 21.11 -8.29 -29.44
CA GLN A 579 21.17 -9.33 -28.42
C GLN A 579 19.76 -9.85 -28.05
N GLU A 580 18.80 -8.96 -27.87
CA GLU A 580 17.41 -9.31 -27.54
C GLU A 580 16.75 -10.14 -28.66
N ALA A 581 16.93 -9.74 -29.91
CA ALA A 581 16.39 -10.49 -31.07
C ALA A 581 16.97 -11.91 -31.14
N LEU A 582 18.29 -12.06 -31.03
CA LEU A 582 18.98 -13.37 -31.01
C LEU A 582 18.45 -14.25 -29.88
N PHE A 583 18.30 -13.68 -28.68
CA PHE A 583 17.73 -14.38 -27.52
C PHE A 583 16.31 -14.85 -27.77
N MET A 584 15.45 -13.98 -28.33
CA MET A 584 14.05 -14.31 -28.62
C MET A 584 13.92 -15.42 -29.66
N ILE A 585 14.75 -15.39 -30.71
CA ILE A 585 14.80 -16.46 -31.72
C ILE A 585 15.22 -17.78 -31.05
N GLY A 586 16.31 -17.76 -30.27
CA GLY A 586 16.80 -18.94 -29.55
C GLY A 586 15.72 -19.57 -28.68
N ARG A 587 14.96 -18.74 -27.94
CA ARG A 587 13.85 -19.17 -27.08
C ARG A 587 12.68 -19.75 -27.88
N ASN A 588 12.33 -19.14 -29.00
CA ASN A 588 11.25 -19.64 -29.85
C ASN A 588 11.62 -21.00 -30.49
N LEU A 589 12.85 -21.14 -30.98
CA LEU A 589 13.38 -22.40 -31.53
C LEU A 589 13.40 -23.53 -30.52
N TRP A 590 13.87 -23.23 -29.29
CA TRP A 590 13.81 -24.21 -28.19
C TRP A 590 12.38 -24.68 -27.91
N ASN A 591 11.43 -23.73 -27.79
CA ASN A 591 10.02 -24.05 -27.53
C ASN A 591 9.34 -24.83 -28.66
N THR A 592 9.89 -24.81 -29.88
CA THR A 592 9.38 -25.57 -31.05
C THR A 592 10.20 -26.81 -31.33
N GLY A 593 11.17 -27.16 -30.48
CA GLY A 593 11.94 -28.40 -30.55
C GLY A 593 13.21 -28.33 -31.42
N TYR A 594 13.52 -27.20 -32.02
CA TYR A 594 14.74 -26.97 -32.82
C TYR A 594 15.94 -26.67 -31.89
N TYR A 595 16.39 -27.68 -31.13
CA TYR A 595 17.40 -27.51 -30.07
C TYR A 595 18.76 -27.04 -30.61
N ARG A 596 19.23 -27.58 -31.77
CA ARG A 596 20.54 -27.24 -32.32
C ARG A 596 20.63 -25.76 -32.70
N ASP A 597 19.61 -25.27 -33.38
CA ASP A 597 19.56 -23.87 -33.79
C ASP A 597 19.31 -22.96 -32.61
N GLY A 598 18.43 -23.36 -31.68
CA GLY A 598 18.19 -22.64 -30.44
C GLY A 598 19.47 -22.40 -29.64
N LEU A 599 20.34 -23.41 -29.50
CA LEU A 599 21.65 -23.30 -28.88
C LEU A 599 22.56 -22.30 -29.60
N LYS A 600 22.60 -22.33 -30.96
CA LYS A 600 23.40 -21.40 -31.78
C LYS A 600 22.98 -19.95 -31.48
N TYR A 601 21.68 -19.66 -31.52
CA TYR A 601 21.15 -18.31 -31.29
C TYR A 601 21.37 -17.83 -29.84
N PHE A 602 21.25 -18.70 -28.83
CA PHE A 602 21.60 -18.35 -27.46
C PHE A 602 23.08 -18.04 -27.28
N LYS A 603 24.00 -18.79 -27.90
CA LYS A 603 25.43 -18.49 -27.89
C LYS A 603 25.70 -17.15 -28.54
N ASN A 604 25.19 -16.90 -29.74
CA ASN A 604 25.33 -15.62 -30.42
C ASN A 604 24.79 -14.44 -29.56
N SER A 605 23.69 -14.67 -28.80
CA SER A 605 23.17 -13.65 -27.87
C SER A 605 24.11 -13.41 -26.69
N ILE A 606 24.88 -14.40 -26.25
CA ILE A 606 25.89 -14.23 -25.19
C ILE A 606 27.12 -13.49 -25.76
N ASP A 607 27.57 -13.85 -26.97
CA ASP A 607 28.75 -13.27 -27.60
C ASP A 607 28.58 -11.80 -27.97
N THR A 608 27.33 -11.38 -28.27
CA THR A 608 26.95 -9.99 -28.52
C THR A 608 26.48 -9.24 -27.27
N ALA A 609 26.86 -9.68 -26.05
CA ALA A 609 26.26 -9.20 -24.82
C ALA A 609 26.58 -7.74 -24.48
N THR A 610 25.59 -6.89 -24.59
CA THR A 610 25.52 -5.54 -23.98
C THR A 610 24.73 -5.55 -22.67
N ASN A 611 23.88 -6.57 -22.45
CA ASN A 611 23.07 -6.77 -21.26
C ASN A 611 23.44 -8.09 -20.56
N HIS A 612 24.17 -7.98 -19.46
CA HIS A 612 24.62 -9.13 -18.68
C HIS A 612 23.48 -10.00 -18.11
N THR A 613 22.35 -9.40 -17.73
CA THR A 613 21.18 -10.13 -17.24
C THR A 613 20.63 -11.05 -18.33
N LEU A 614 20.51 -10.57 -19.56
CA LEU A 614 20.01 -11.35 -20.69
C LEU A 614 21.01 -12.46 -21.08
N ALA A 615 22.31 -12.18 -21.02
CA ALA A 615 23.35 -13.18 -21.24
C ALA A 615 23.31 -14.31 -20.18
N ASN A 616 23.12 -13.96 -18.90
CA ASN A 616 22.96 -14.94 -17.84
C ASN A 616 21.68 -15.77 -18.00
N GLN A 617 20.60 -15.14 -18.47
CA GLN A 617 19.37 -15.85 -18.84
C GLN A 617 19.61 -16.84 -19.97
N ALA A 618 20.35 -16.47 -21.00
CA ALA A 618 20.70 -17.33 -22.11
C ALA A 618 21.56 -18.53 -21.66
N ARG A 619 22.58 -18.29 -20.83
CA ARG A 619 23.40 -19.34 -20.21
C ARG A 619 22.56 -20.33 -19.41
N PHE A 620 21.63 -19.82 -18.59
CA PHE A 620 20.71 -20.68 -17.85
C PHE A 620 19.87 -21.55 -18.76
N PHE A 621 19.34 -21.00 -19.87
CA PHE A 621 18.54 -21.78 -20.81
C PHE A 621 19.35 -22.79 -21.60
N ILE A 622 20.61 -22.51 -21.93
CA ILE A 622 21.52 -23.53 -22.50
C ILE A 622 21.70 -24.69 -21.51
N GLY A 623 21.91 -24.38 -20.21
CA GLY A 623 21.96 -25.40 -19.15
C GLY A 623 20.69 -26.27 -19.13
N LYS A 624 19.49 -25.64 -19.19
CA LYS A 624 18.19 -26.36 -19.26
C LYS A 624 18.06 -27.21 -20.49
N MET A 625 18.48 -26.74 -21.66
CA MET A 625 18.46 -27.51 -22.89
C MET A 625 19.34 -28.76 -22.84
N HIS A 626 20.51 -28.66 -22.22
CA HIS A 626 21.37 -29.82 -21.95
C HIS A 626 20.74 -30.78 -20.95
N GLU A 627 20.15 -30.30 -19.88
CA GLU A 627 19.45 -31.09 -18.88
C GLU A 627 18.28 -31.87 -19.48
N GLU A 628 17.43 -31.25 -20.32
CA GLU A 628 16.32 -31.89 -21.03
C GLU A 628 16.77 -33.02 -21.96
N LYS A 629 17.96 -32.90 -22.52
CA LYS A 629 18.60 -33.93 -23.35
C LYS A 629 19.44 -34.92 -22.51
N LYS A 630 19.31 -34.93 -21.18
CA LYS A 630 20.02 -35.77 -20.23
C LYS A 630 21.57 -35.64 -20.32
N ARG A 631 22.08 -34.54 -20.90
CA ARG A 631 23.52 -34.22 -20.99
C ARG A 631 23.96 -33.50 -19.70
N TYR A 632 23.86 -34.22 -18.58
CA TYR A 632 24.04 -33.64 -17.23
C TYR A 632 25.42 -32.99 -17.00
N PRO A 633 26.57 -33.54 -17.46
CA PRO A 633 27.86 -32.86 -17.30
C PRO A 633 27.91 -31.49 -17.96
N LYS A 634 27.35 -31.36 -19.16
CA LYS A 634 27.26 -30.06 -19.87
C LYS A 634 26.31 -29.10 -19.15
N ALA A 635 25.16 -29.56 -18.71
CA ALA A 635 24.23 -28.75 -17.91
C ALA A 635 24.90 -28.23 -16.61
N THR A 636 25.59 -29.12 -15.89
CA THR A 636 26.34 -28.77 -14.67
C THR A 636 27.37 -27.69 -14.91
N LYS A 637 28.11 -27.72 -16.02
CA LYS A 637 29.10 -26.70 -16.36
C LYS A 637 28.45 -25.30 -16.42
N TYR A 638 27.35 -25.14 -17.18
CA TYR A 638 26.67 -23.87 -17.32
C TYR A 638 26.04 -23.38 -16.02
N TYR A 639 25.45 -24.28 -15.21
CA TYR A 639 24.87 -23.91 -13.93
C TYR A 639 25.92 -23.52 -12.89
N LYS A 640 27.06 -24.26 -12.81
CA LYS A 640 28.16 -23.90 -11.92
C LYS A 640 28.79 -22.55 -12.30
N GLU A 641 28.98 -22.29 -13.59
CA GLU A 641 29.48 -21.01 -14.05
C GLU A 641 28.58 -19.85 -13.59
N LEU A 642 27.27 -19.98 -13.78
CA LEU A 642 26.32 -18.99 -13.33
C LEU A 642 26.30 -18.84 -11.80
N ALA A 643 26.19 -19.94 -11.07
CA ALA A 643 26.11 -19.91 -9.61
C ALA A 643 27.38 -19.34 -8.95
N ASN A 644 28.57 -19.54 -9.56
CA ASN A 644 29.81 -19.10 -8.97
C ASN A 644 30.29 -17.72 -9.42
N LYS A 645 30.12 -17.41 -10.72
CA LYS A 645 30.68 -16.20 -11.35
C LYS A 645 29.67 -15.04 -11.51
N SER A 646 28.39 -15.26 -11.23
CA SER A 646 27.33 -14.26 -11.43
C SER A 646 26.59 -13.96 -10.13
N SER A 647 25.84 -12.86 -10.13
CA SER A 647 24.90 -12.47 -9.08
C SER A 647 23.49 -12.31 -9.64
N GLY A 648 22.48 -12.18 -8.74
CA GLY A 648 21.08 -11.95 -9.10
C GLY A 648 20.30 -13.23 -9.40
N GLU A 649 19.06 -13.06 -9.90
CA GLU A 649 18.06 -14.12 -10.03
C GLU A 649 18.54 -15.39 -10.73
N TYR A 650 19.28 -15.29 -11.85
CA TYR A 650 19.73 -16.45 -12.61
C TYR A 650 20.88 -17.20 -11.96
N ALA A 651 21.70 -16.55 -11.12
CA ALA A 651 22.70 -17.19 -10.31
C ALA A 651 22.06 -18.05 -9.21
N GLU A 652 21.11 -17.46 -8.46
CA GLU A 652 20.34 -18.19 -7.45
C GLU A 652 19.56 -19.37 -8.05
N ARG A 653 18.91 -19.12 -9.20
CA ARG A 653 18.18 -20.14 -9.96
C ARG A 653 19.07 -21.30 -10.40
N ALA A 654 20.30 -21.02 -10.83
CA ALA A 654 21.26 -22.02 -11.25
C ALA A 654 21.78 -22.84 -10.06
N ALA A 655 22.04 -22.20 -8.92
CA ALA A 655 22.40 -22.89 -7.68
C ALA A 655 21.31 -23.88 -7.24
N TRP A 656 20.05 -23.43 -7.23
CA TRP A 656 18.93 -24.30 -6.93
C TRP A 656 18.77 -25.42 -7.96
N GLN A 657 18.95 -25.14 -9.25
CA GLN A 657 18.80 -26.12 -10.34
C GLN A 657 19.85 -27.22 -10.28
N LEU A 658 21.05 -26.95 -9.78
CA LEU A 658 22.07 -27.98 -9.52
C LEU A 658 21.59 -29.01 -8.48
N GLY A 659 20.99 -28.54 -7.39
CA GLY A 659 20.39 -29.43 -6.38
C GLY A 659 19.24 -30.23 -6.97
N TRP A 660 18.30 -29.58 -7.68
CA TRP A 660 17.15 -30.23 -8.27
C TRP A 660 17.52 -31.30 -9.31
N MET A 661 18.47 -31.00 -10.20
CA MET A 661 18.94 -31.96 -11.20
C MET A 661 19.55 -33.19 -10.55
N ASN A 662 20.34 -33.03 -9.48
CA ASN A 662 20.92 -34.15 -8.76
C ASN A 662 19.86 -34.95 -7.98
N TYR A 663 18.87 -34.28 -7.41
CA TYR A 663 17.75 -34.97 -6.74
C TYR A 663 16.96 -35.86 -7.72
N THR A 664 16.62 -35.34 -8.89
CA THR A 664 15.83 -36.08 -9.91
C THR A 664 16.62 -37.19 -10.60
N THR A 665 17.94 -37.19 -10.49
CA THR A 665 18.82 -38.26 -11.00
C THR A 665 19.28 -39.26 -9.90
N GLY A 666 18.69 -39.21 -8.71
CA GLY A 666 18.99 -40.11 -7.59
C GLY A 666 20.28 -39.80 -6.82
N ASN A 667 21.01 -38.75 -7.19
CA ASN A 667 22.26 -38.37 -6.52
C ASN A 667 21.98 -37.53 -5.26
N PHE A 668 21.29 -38.11 -4.26
CA PHE A 668 20.74 -37.38 -3.11
C PHE A 668 21.79 -36.70 -2.25
N LYS A 669 23.01 -37.27 -2.10
CA LYS A 669 24.11 -36.63 -1.37
C LYS A 669 24.51 -35.31 -2.06
N LYS A 670 24.77 -35.34 -3.37
CA LYS A 670 25.10 -34.12 -4.13
C LYS A 670 23.94 -33.13 -4.16
N ALA A 671 22.71 -33.64 -4.21
CA ALA A 671 21.53 -32.77 -4.14
C ALA A 671 21.47 -32.00 -2.81
N TYR A 672 21.67 -32.69 -1.70
CA TYR A 672 21.76 -32.10 -0.37
C TYR A 672 22.83 -30.99 -0.33
N ASP A 673 24.08 -31.34 -0.74
CA ASP A 673 25.22 -30.44 -0.71
C ASP A 673 24.99 -29.16 -1.56
N TYR A 674 24.33 -29.30 -2.74
CA TYR A 674 24.01 -28.15 -3.59
C TYR A 674 22.91 -27.28 -2.99
N PHE A 675 21.87 -27.87 -2.39
CA PHE A 675 20.82 -27.10 -1.74
C PHE A 675 21.33 -26.38 -0.50
N ASP A 676 22.12 -27.05 0.31
CA ASP A 676 22.78 -26.49 1.50
C ASP A 676 23.70 -25.32 1.13
N ASN A 677 24.52 -25.48 0.13
CA ASN A 677 25.38 -24.40 -0.39
C ASN A 677 24.55 -23.23 -0.93
N SER A 678 23.41 -23.51 -1.58
CA SER A 678 22.47 -22.45 -2.04
C SER A 678 21.85 -21.68 -0.86
N ILE A 679 21.54 -22.36 0.24
CA ILE A 679 21.00 -21.75 1.48
C ILE A 679 22.03 -20.79 2.09
N HIS A 680 23.27 -21.23 2.24
CA HIS A 680 24.35 -20.41 2.82
C HIS A 680 24.73 -19.22 1.93
N LYS A 681 24.81 -19.45 0.62
CA LYS A 681 25.20 -18.40 -0.33
C LYS A 681 24.11 -17.33 -0.52
N TYR A 682 22.84 -17.72 -0.44
CA TYR A 682 21.70 -16.84 -0.69
C TYR A 682 20.65 -16.91 0.45
N PRO A 683 21.00 -16.50 1.70
CA PRO A 683 20.13 -16.67 2.87
C PRO A 683 18.84 -15.83 2.81
N SER A 684 18.79 -14.81 1.93
CA SER A 684 17.61 -14.00 1.65
C SER A 684 17.13 -14.15 0.19
N GLY A 685 17.61 -15.18 -0.51
CA GLY A 685 17.37 -15.39 -1.93
C GLY A 685 15.96 -15.86 -2.24
N LEU A 686 15.58 -15.72 -3.52
CA LEU A 686 14.26 -16.11 -4.04
C LEU A 686 13.96 -17.62 -3.92
N PHE A 687 14.98 -18.45 -3.76
CA PHE A 687 14.87 -19.91 -3.71
C PHE A 687 15.16 -20.49 -2.32
N ILE A 688 15.30 -19.66 -1.27
CA ILE A 688 15.66 -20.10 0.07
C ILE A 688 14.69 -21.18 0.61
N GLU A 689 13.37 -20.92 0.55
CA GLU A 689 12.35 -21.86 1.04
C GLU A 689 12.40 -23.21 0.31
N SER A 690 12.51 -23.15 -1.04
CA SER A 690 12.59 -24.37 -1.85
C SER A 690 13.90 -25.12 -1.66
N SER A 691 15.02 -24.41 -1.46
CA SER A 691 16.31 -25.04 -1.18
C SER A 691 16.29 -25.78 0.16
N MET A 692 15.77 -25.15 1.21
CA MET A 692 15.61 -25.80 2.52
C MET A 692 14.66 -27.00 2.44
N PHE A 693 13.52 -26.88 1.77
CA PHE A 693 12.57 -27.99 1.63
C PHE A 693 13.18 -29.19 0.89
N TRP A 694 13.88 -28.95 -0.23
CA TRP A 694 14.49 -30.01 -1.02
C TRP A 694 15.78 -30.55 -0.39
N SER A 695 16.48 -29.76 0.45
CA SER A 695 17.55 -30.25 1.33
C SER A 695 17.00 -31.27 2.32
N ALA A 696 15.86 -30.97 3.01
CA ALA A 696 15.19 -31.91 3.91
C ALA A 696 14.72 -33.18 3.18
N LYS A 697 14.14 -33.05 1.98
CA LYS A 697 13.78 -34.20 1.14
C LYS A 697 15.00 -35.04 0.75
N SER A 698 16.14 -34.41 0.48
CA SER A 698 17.39 -35.12 0.16
C SER A 698 17.94 -35.87 1.38
N ALA A 699 17.93 -35.24 2.57
CA ALA A 699 18.32 -35.90 3.82
C ALA A 699 17.41 -37.09 4.15
N LYS A 700 16.11 -36.97 3.89
CA LYS A 700 15.15 -38.10 4.05
C LYS A 700 15.48 -39.28 3.12
N GLN A 701 15.85 -39.01 1.86
CA GLN A 701 16.25 -40.05 0.91
C GLN A 701 17.58 -40.75 1.33
N LEU A 702 18.45 -40.01 2.03
CA LEU A 702 19.66 -40.52 2.62
C LEU A 702 19.45 -41.27 3.95
N LYS A 703 18.17 -41.41 4.39
CA LYS A 703 17.79 -42.02 5.68
C LYS A 703 18.24 -41.21 6.92
N HIS A 704 18.66 -39.97 6.77
CA HIS A 704 18.96 -39.04 7.88
C HIS A 704 17.63 -38.41 8.39
N MET A 705 16.83 -39.18 9.10
CA MET A 705 15.45 -38.79 9.45
C MET A 705 15.39 -37.61 10.42
N ASP A 706 16.25 -37.58 11.44
CA ASP A 706 16.27 -36.49 12.42
C ASP A 706 16.66 -35.15 11.78
N LEU A 707 17.69 -35.17 10.93
CA LEU A 707 18.11 -34.00 10.18
C LEU A 707 16.99 -33.51 9.23
N ALA A 708 16.33 -34.43 8.54
CA ALA A 708 15.22 -34.12 7.68
C ALA A 708 14.06 -33.46 8.46
N GLN A 709 13.71 -34.01 9.62
CA GLN A 709 12.66 -33.48 10.49
C GLN A 709 13.04 -32.08 11.02
N GLN A 710 14.28 -31.90 11.47
CA GLN A 710 14.75 -30.59 11.92
C GLN A 710 14.66 -29.53 10.82
N ILE A 711 15.09 -29.85 9.60
CA ILE A 711 15.01 -28.90 8.47
C ILE A 711 13.55 -28.62 8.11
N PHE A 712 12.65 -29.62 8.04
CA PHE A 712 11.22 -29.39 7.79
C PHE A 712 10.58 -28.48 8.84
N THR A 713 10.92 -28.69 10.12
CA THR A 713 10.46 -27.84 11.22
C THR A 713 10.94 -26.41 11.02
N ASN A 714 12.21 -26.22 10.70
CA ASN A 714 12.79 -24.90 10.42
C ASN A 714 12.11 -24.22 9.22
N VAL A 715 11.81 -24.96 8.14
CA VAL A 715 11.07 -24.42 6.98
C VAL A 715 9.67 -23.95 7.39
N ASN A 716 8.96 -24.78 8.16
CA ASN A 716 7.61 -24.42 8.63
C ASN A 716 7.63 -23.20 9.56
N MET A 717 8.60 -23.15 10.50
CA MET A 717 8.73 -22.04 11.44
C MET A 717 9.14 -20.72 10.76
N ALA A 718 10.08 -20.80 9.81
CA ALA A 718 10.58 -19.61 9.13
C ALA A 718 9.62 -19.07 8.07
N PHE A 719 8.85 -19.93 7.43
CA PHE A 719 8.00 -19.61 6.27
C PHE A 719 6.57 -20.19 6.39
N PRO A 720 5.83 -19.96 7.51
CA PRO A 720 4.58 -20.68 7.82
C PRO A 720 3.46 -20.47 6.79
N TYR A 721 3.48 -19.38 6.05
CA TYR A 721 2.44 -18.99 5.07
C TYR A 721 2.89 -19.14 3.61
N THR A 722 4.00 -19.85 3.37
CA THR A 722 4.45 -20.17 2.01
C THR A 722 4.04 -21.58 1.60
N TYR A 723 4.14 -21.88 0.29
CA TYR A 723 3.83 -23.24 -0.20
C TYR A 723 4.69 -24.31 0.50
N TYR A 724 6.02 -24.08 0.57
CA TYR A 724 6.92 -25.06 1.15
C TYR A 724 6.81 -25.14 2.67
N GLY A 725 6.55 -24.02 3.36
CA GLY A 725 6.31 -24.03 4.81
C GLY A 725 5.07 -24.83 5.19
N ILE A 726 3.94 -24.62 4.47
CA ILE A 726 2.71 -25.38 4.68
C ILE A 726 2.92 -26.88 4.37
N ARG A 727 3.67 -27.21 3.30
CA ARG A 727 3.99 -28.59 2.94
C ARG A 727 4.85 -29.25 4.00
N ALA A 728 5.89 -28.55 4.47
CA ALA A 728 6.77 -29.03 5.53
C ALA A 728 5.99 -29.35 6.83
N GLY A 729 5.09 -28.48 7.25
CA GLY A 729 4.24 -28.69 8.42
C GLY A 729 3.23 -29.86 8.29
N LYS A 730 2.90 -30.27 7.06
CA LYS A 730 2.05 -31.45 6.81
C LYS A 730 2.82 -32.79 6.75
N ILE A 731 4.13 -32.75 6.64
CA ILE A 731 5.01 -33.93 6.66
C ILE A 731 5.28 -34.29 8.13
N LYS A 732 4.38 -35.09 8.75
CA LYS A 732 4.57 -35.64 10.08
C LYS A 732 5.54 -36.82 9.98
N LEU A 733 6.68 -36.75 10.65
CA LEU A 733 7.59 -37.87 10.82
C LEU A 733 7.48 -38.52 12.22
N ASP A 734 6.95 -37.79 13.25
CA ASP A 734 6.57 -38.34 14.54
C ASP A 734 5.68 -37.37 15.38
N LYS A 735 4.95 -37.98 16.37
CA LYS A 735 3.83 -37.37 17.11
C LYS A 735 4.20 -36.42 18.28
N LYS A 736 5.37 -35.82 18.34
CA LYS A 736 5.83 -35.10 19.57
C LYS A 736 6.17 -33.61 19.41
N PHE A 737 5.42 -32.83 18.64
CA PHE A 737 5.52 -31.35 18.76
C PHE A 737 4.18 -30.68 18.39
N SER A 738 3.32 -30.49 19.39
CA SER A 738 2.26 -29.50 19.36
C SER A 738 2.82 -28.19 19.94
N GLN A 739 3.16 -27.21 19.11
CA GLN A 739 3.51 -25.89 19.62
C GLN A 739 2.24 -25.06 19.84
N GLU A 740 2.08 -24.58 21.06
CA GLU A 740 1.19 -23.50 21.44
C GLU A 740 1.54 -22.25 20.64
N THR A 741 0.60 -21.79 19.84
CA THR A 741 0.72 -20.47 19.21
C THR A 741 0.44 -19.41 20.27
N HIS A 742 1.44 -18.58 20.56
CA HIS A 742 1.31 -17.42 21.44
C HIS A 742 0.03 -16.63 21.10
N ARG A 743 -0.80 -16.42 22.11
CA ARG A 743 -1.91 -15.46 22.06
C ARG A 743 -1.33 -14.04 22.13
N GLU A 744 -0.98 -13.50 20.98
CA GLU A 744 -0.74 -12.04 20.91
C GLU A 744 -2.07 -11.29 21.08
N LYS A 745 -2.12 -10.35 22.02
CA LYS A 745 -3.22 -9.37 22.11
C LYS A 745 -3.26 -8.59 20.80
N GLU A 746 -4.36 -8.72 20.06
CA GLU A 746 -4.55 -7.98 18.79
C GLU A 746 -4.57 -6.47 19.08
N PRO A 747 -3.79 -5.65 18.36
CA PRO A 747 -3.87 -4.20 18.53
C PRO A 747 -5.28 -3.71 18.15
N PRO A 748 -5.87 -2.79 18.90
CA PRO A 748 -7.15 -2.19 18.56
C PRO A 748 -7.06 -1.52 17.17
N LEU A 749 -8.14 -1.59 16.39
CA LEU A 749 -8.30 -0.83 15.16
C LEU A 749 -8.52 0.65 15.55
N ALA A 750 -7.42 1.40 15.67
CA ALA A 750 -7.52 2.83 15.88
C ALA A 750 -7.75 3.54 14.53
N THR A 751 -8.75 4.40 14.46
CA THR A 751 -8.94 5.31 13.34
C THR A 751 -7.75 6.25 13.27
N PRO A 752 -7.02 6.35 12.15
CA PRO A 752 -5.91 7.27 12.04
C PRO A 752 -6.43 8.72 12.09
N THR A 753 -5.62 9.63 12.60
CA THR A 753 -5.92 11.06 12.53
C THR A 753 -5.91 11.51 11.08
N LEU A 754 -7.03 11.99 10.60
CA LEU A 754 -7.22 12.47 9.24
C LEU A 754 -7.08 14.01 9.22
N SER A 755 -6.38 14.56 8.23
CA SER A 755 -6.44 15.99 7.93
C SER A 755 -7.83 16.33 7.36
N THR A 756 -8.18 17.61 7.28
CA THR A 756 -9.45 18.07 6.70
C THR A 756 -9.69 17.47 5.31
N ASP A 757 -8.66 17.47 4.45
CA ASP A 757 -8.73 16.89 3.11
C ASP A 757 -8.96 15.37 3.13
N THR A 758 -8.24 14.65 3.99
CA THR A 758 -8.42 13.20 4.11
C THR A 758 -9.75 12.84 4.78
N HIS A 759 -10.25 13.67 5.69
CA HIS A 759 -11.58 13.49 6.29
C HIS A 759 -12.70 13.67 5.25
N PHE A 760 -12.55 14.66 4.37
CA PHE A 760 -13.44 14.87 3.22
C PHE A 760 -13.58 13.60 2.37
N HIS A 761 -12.45 13.00 1.98
CA HIS A 761 -12.46 11.76 1.19
C HIS A 761 -12.91 10.53 1.97
N HIS A 762 -12.63 10.47 3.29
CA HIS A 762 -13.08 9.38 4.15
C HIS A 762 -14.60 9.32 4.24
N SER A 763 -15.25 10.44 4.57
CA SER A 763 -16.72 10.50 4.72
C SER A 763 -17.41 10.07 3.43
N ARG A 764 -16.94 10.55 2.28
CA ARG A 764 -17.44 10.14 0.96
C ARG A 764 -17.23 8.65 0.69
N GLY A 765 -16.05 8.15 0.96
CA GLY A 765 -15.73 6.73 0.77
C GLY A 765 -16.63 5.80 1.58
N VAL A 766 -16.97 6.17 2.82
CA VAL A 766 -17.89 5.42 3.69
C VAL A 766 -19.31 5.45 3.13
N GLU A 767 -19.84 6.64 2.83
CA GLU A 767 -21.24 6.78 2.41
C GLU A 767 -21.48 6.22 1.00
N LEU A 768 -20.51 6.39 0.07
CA LEU A 768 -20.61 5.78 -1.25
C LEU A 768 -20.50 4.25 -1.18
N SER A 769 -19.74 3.71 -0.24
CA SER A 769 -19.69 2.25 0.01
C SER A 769 -21.04 1.75 0.50
N ALA A 770 -21.65 2.45 1.47
CA ALA A 770 -22.93 2.09 2.04
C ALA A 770 -24.08 2.18 1.03
N THR A 771 -24.02 3.14 0.10
CA THR A 771 -25.01 3.30 -0.98
C THR A 771 -24.69 2.51 -2.24
N GLY A 772 -23.62 1.69 -2.21
CA GLY A 772 -23.32 0.77 -3.30
C GLY A 772 -22.60 1.39 -4.51
N PHE A 773 -22.17 2.65 -4.45
CA PHE A 773 -21.34 3.30 -5.47
C PHE A 773 -19.88 2.92 -5.30
N TYR A 774 -19.59 1.61 -5.32
CA TYR A 774 -18.29 1.01 -4.95
C TYR A 774 -17.10 1.53 -5.76
N GLN A 775 -17.28 1.90 -7.02
CA GLN A 775 -16.18 2.41 -7.84
C GLN A 775 -15.77 3.82 -7.42
N ASP A 776 -16.75 4.70 -7.16
CA ASP A 776 -16.49 6.05 -6.67
C ASP A 776 -15.96 6.01 -5.21
N ALA A 777 -16.54 5.16 -4.36
CA ALA A 777 -16.03 4.90 -3.01
C ALA A 777 -14.56 4.49 -3.00
N LYS A 778 -14.17 3.57 -3.87
CA LYS A 778 -12.79 3.12 -4.04
C LYS A 778 -11.83 4.26 -4.40
N LEU A 779 -12.26 5.20 -5.24
CA LEU A 779 -11.47 6.36 -5.63
C LEU A 779 -11.22 7.31 -4.46
N GLU A 780 -12.26 7.57 -3.68
CA GLU A 780 -12.19 8.36 -2.45
C GLU A 780 -11.26 7.71 -1.42
N ILE A 781 -11.42 6.42 -1.15
CA ILE A 781 -10.58 5.65 -0.24
C ILE A 781 -9.10 5.66 -0.68
N LYS A 782 -8.83 5.64 -1.98
CA LYS A 782 -7.47 5.68 -2.52
C LYS A 782 -6.70 6.94 -2.14
N LYS A 783 -7.38 8.07 -1.93
CA LYS A 783 -6.77 9.31 -1.45
C LYS A 783 -6.21 9.20 -0.02
N LEU A 784 -6.73 8.27 0.77
CA LEU A 784 -6.30 8.04 2.14
C LEU A 784 -4.99 7.23 2.24
N GLU A 785 -4.56 6.59 1.16
CA GLU A 785 -3.42 5.67 1.17
C GLU A 785 -2.11 6.31 1.62
N SER A 786 -1.84 7.56 1.22
CA SER A 786 -0.59 8.25 1.56
C SER A 786 -0.43 8.49 3.05
N THR A 787 -1.53 8.75 3.74
CA THR A 787 -1.58 9.07 5.18
C THR A 787 -1.50 7.82 6.04
N THR A 788 -2.07 6.70 5.58
CA THR A 788 -2.32 5.51 6.40
C THR A 788 -1.29 4.40 6.25
N ARG A 789 -0.43 4.42 5.22
CA ARG A 789 0.53 3.34 4.92
C ARG A 789 1.68 3.15 5.92
N LYS A 790 1.85 4.06 6.89
CA LYS A 790 3.05 4.11 7.74
C LYS A 790 3.08 3.06 8.84
N ASN A 791 1.94 2.60 9.33
CA ASN A 791 1.82 1.61 10.41
C ASN A 791 0.76 0.55 10.11
N LEU A 792 0.80 -0.56 10.85
CA LEU A 792 -0.11 -1.68 10.65
C LEU A 792 -1.56 -1.32 10.95
N SER A 793 -1.81 -0.55 12.01
CA SER A 793 -3.18 -0.15 12.40
C SER A 793 -3.84 0.69 11.31
N GLY A 794 -3.14 1.70 10.77
CA GLY A 794 -3.65 2.52 9.66
C GLY A 794 -3.89 1.71 8.39
N VAL A 795 -3.00 0.77 8.08
CA VAL A 795 -3.18 -0.15 6.94
C VAL A 795 -4.41 -1.05 7.14
N LEU A 796 -4.59 -1.63 8.32
CA LEU A 796 -5.75 -2.47 8.63
C LEU A 796 -7.05 -1.67 8.61
N TRP A 797 -7.04 -0.44 9.11
CA TRP A 797 -8.18 0.47 9.03
C TRP A 797 -8.54 0.79 7.56
N LEU A 798 -7.55 1.16 6.73
CA LEU A 798 -7.74 1.41 5.31
C LEU A 798 -8.31 0.19 4.57
N THR A 799 -7.84 -1.00 4.93
CA THR A 799 -8.33 -2.25 4.32
C THR A 799 -9.76 -2.57 4.69
N LYS A 800 -10.25 -2.15 5.87
CA LYS A 800 -11.66 -2.23 6.21
C LYS A 800 -12.49 -1.40 5.24
N LEU A 801 -12.12 -0.14 4.99
CA LEU A 801 -12.82 0.72 4.04
C LEU A 801 -12.85 0.12 2.62
N TYR A 802 -11.73 -0.43 2.15
CA TYR A 802 -11.69 -1.11 0.85
C TYR A 802 -12.58 -2.37 0.81
N ASN A 803 -12.67 -3.12 1.90
CA ASN A 803 -13.54 -4.28 1.98
C ASN A 803 -15.02 -3.87 1.97
N ASP A 804 -15.37 -2.78 2.66
CA ASP A 804 -16.73 -2.21 2.68
C ASP A 804 -17.11 -1.72 1.26
N ALA A 805 -16.15 -1.22 0.48
CA ALA A 805 -16.31 -0.87 -0.93
C ALA A 805 -16.19 -2.08 -1.89
N HIS A 806 -16.19 -3.33 -1.43
CA HIS A 806 -15.97 -4.55 -2.22
C HIS A 806 -14.66 -4.54 -3.06
N ALA A 807 -13.70 -3.67 -2.72
CA ALA A 807 -12.43 -3.50 -3.41
C ALA A 807 -11.33 -4.43 -2.85
N TYR A 808 -11.61 -5.72 -2.77
CA TYR A 808 -10.72 -6.73 -2.17
C TYR A 808 -9.33 -6.80 -2.81
N SER A 809 -9.23 -6.54 -4.11
CA SER A 809 -7.94 -6.47 -4.82
C SER A 809 -7.07 -5.32 -4.30
N ASP A 810 -7.67 -4.18 -3.96
CA ASP A 810 -6.97 -3.02 -3.39
C ASP A 810 -6.56 -3.27 -1.94
N THR A 811 -7.40 -3.93 -1.15
CA THR A 811 -7.04 -4.47 0.18
C THR A 811 -5.75 -5.28 0.11
N MET A 812 -5.69 -6.25 -0.80
CA MET A 812 -4.52 -7.12 -0.95
C MET A 812 -3.29 -6.36 -1.45
N ARG A 813 -3.48 -5.42 -2.37
CA ARG A 813 -2.42 -4.56 -2.89
C ARG A 813 -1.79 -3.71 -1.78
N VAL A 814 -2.60 -3.07 -0.96
CA VAL A 814 -2.13 -2.21 0.15
C VAL A 814 -1.38 -3.05 1.20
N LEU A 815 -1.90 -4.20 1.58
CA LEU A 815 -1.23 -5.12 2.50
C LEU A 815 0.07 -5.67 1.94
N GLN A 816 0.12 -6.00 0.64
CA GLN A 816 1.35 -6.44 -0.01
C GLN A 816 2.40 -5.32 -0.07
N LEU A 817 1.97 -4.08 -0.33
CA LEU A 817 2.87 -2.93 -0.31
C LEU A 817 3.43 -2.70 1.10
N TYR A 818 2.60 -2.82 2.14
CA TYR A 818 3.04 -2.72 3.53
C TYR A 818 4.06 -3.82 3.88
N LYS A 819 3.78 -5.07 3.51
CA LYS A 819 4.71 -6.19 3.69
C LYS A 819 6.05 -5.94 3.01
N ASN A 820 6.05 -5.41 1.77
CA ASN A 820 7.26 -5.12 1.01
C ASN A 820 8.05 -3.93 1.59
N PHE A 821 7.35 -2.89 2.08
CA PHE A 821 7.97 -1.70 2.68
C PHE A 821 8.72 -2.05 3.98
N LYS A 822 8.18 -2.97 4.76
CA LYS A 822 8.78 -3.50 5.99
C LYS A 822 9.69 -4.70 5.66
N THR A 823 10.70 -4.50 4.83
CA THR A 823 11.63 -5.56 4.36
C THR A 823 12.28 -6.42 5.46
N LYS A 824 12.22 -5.97 6.73
CA LYS A 824 12.69 -6.71 7.91
C LYS A 824 11.61 -7.56 8.58
N LEU A 825 10.32 -7.38 8.24
CA LEU A 825 9.25 -8.22 8.78
C LEU A 825 9.23 -9.56 8.08
N ARG A 826 9.56 -10.62 8.81
CA ARG A 826 9.36 -12.00 8.36
C ARG A 826 7.87 -12.31 8.42
N GLU A 827 7.41 -13.28 7.64
CA GLU A 827 5.98 -13.69 7.63
C GLU A 827 5.45 -14.09 9.01
N LYS A 828 6.31 -14.64 9.87
CA LYS A 828 6.00 -15.01 11.25
C LYS A 828 5.73 -13.80 12.18
N ASP A 829 6.21 -12.60 11.80
CA ASP A 829 6.08 -11.38 12.59
C ASP A 829 4.74 -10.64 12.30
N LEU A 830 3.93 -11.16 11.38
CA LEU A 830 2.64 -10.59 11.00
C LEU A 830 1.51 -11.22 11.80
N THR A 831 0.62 -10.39 12.36
CA THR A 831 -0.49 -10.82 13.24
C THR A 831 -1.51 -11.70 12.50
N LYS A 832 -2.26 -12.51 13.25
CA LYS A 832 -3.38 -13.31 12.70
C LYS A 832 -4.42 -12.41 12.02
N LYS A 833 -4.66 -11.20 12.55
CA LYS A 833 -5.56 -10.20 11.97
C LYS A 833 -5.08 -9.73 10.60
N PHE A 834 -3.77 -9.47 10.44
CA PHE A 834 -3.19 -9.18 9.13
C PHE A 834 -3.51 -10.30 8.12
N TRP A 835 -3.28 -11.55 8.50
CA TRP A 835 -3.51 -12.70 7.62
C TRP A 835 -5.00 -12.91 7.32
N LYS A 836 -5.91 -12.75 8.28
CA LYS A 836 -7.35 -12.78 8.02
C LYS A 836 -7.79 -11.67 7.05
N THR A 837 -7.25 -10.47 7.20
CA THR A 837 -7.54 -9.36 6.28
C THR A 837 -6.93 -9.60 4.89
N PHE A 838 -5.73 -10.17 4.84
CA PHE A 838 -5.05 -10.52 3.58
C PHE A 838 -5.70 -11.72 2.87
N TYR A 839 -6.44 -12.55 3.58
CA TYR A 839 -7.23 -13.68 3.08
C TYR A 839 -8.72 -13.52 3.47
N PRO A 840 -9.43 -12.54 2.87
CA PRO A 840 -10.79 -12.21 3.27
C PRO A 840 -11.79 -13.33 2.92
N LEU A 841 -12.90 -13.38 3.69
CA LEU A 841 -14.04 -14.25 3.40
C LEU A 841 -15.00 -13.61 2.37
N ALA A 842 -14.45 -12.98 1.34
CA ALA A 842 -15.25 -12.36 0.27
C ALA A 842 -16.19 -13.37 -0.38
N TYR A 843 -17.39 -12.94 -0.73
CA TYR A 843 -18.46 -13.76 -1.34
C TYR A 843 -18.79 -15.05 -0.54
N ALA A 844 -18.65 -15.01 0.81
CA ALA A 844 -18.71 -16.20 1.66
C ALA A 844 -20.00 -17.01 1.46
N LYS A 845 -21.17 -16.35 1.52
CA LYS A 845 -22.48 -17.00 1.38
C LYS A 845 -22.62 -17.68 0.02
N ILE A 846 -22.37 -16.94 -1.07
CA ILE A 846 -22.52 -17.47 -2.44
C ILE A 846 -21.59 -18.67 -2.67
N ILE A 847 -20.34 -18.59 -2.20
CA ILE A 847 -19.37 -19.69 -2.32
C ILE A 847 -19.81 -20.88 -1.49
N HIS A 848 -20.26 -20.66 -0.25
CA HIS A 848 -20.67 -21.74 0.65
C HIS A 848 -21.89 -22.49 0.11
N ASP A 849 -22.93 -21.77 -0.29
CA ASP A 849 -24.17 -22.34 -0.78
C ASP A 849 -23.95 -23.19 -2.04
N ASN A 850 -23.20 -22.66 -3.02
CA ASN A 850 -22.86 -23.42 -4.23
C ASN A 850 -21.89 -24.57 -3.94
N ALA A 851 -20.91 -24.39 -3.07
CA ALA A 851 -19.97 -25.44 -2.68
C ALA A 851 -20.67 -26.63 -2.02
N LYS A 852 -21.70 -26.36 -1.21
CA LYS A 852 -22.56 -27.41 -0.61
C LYS A 852 -23.37 -28.18 -1.67
N VAL A 853 -23.97 -27.45 -2.65
CA VAL A 853 -24.77 -28.09 -3.74
C VAL A 853 -23.91 -29.02 -4.59
N PHE A 854 -22.67 -28.62 -4.91
CA PHE A 854 -21.77 -29.37 -5.80
C PHE A 854 -20.74 -30.23 -5.06
N ASN A 855 -20.84 -30.36 -3.75
CA ASN A 855 -19.91 -31.12 -2.90
C ASN A 855 -18.44 -30.75 -3.16
N VAL A 856 -18.11 -29.43 -3.12
CA VAL A 856 -16.76 -28.89 -3.30
C VAL A 856 -16.33 -28.16 -2.02
N ASP A 857 -15.06 -28.30 -1.63
CA ASP A 857 -14.51 -27.60 -0.47
C ASP A 857 -14.51 -26.06 -0.70
N PRO A 858 -15.25 -25.26 0.11
CA PRO A 858 -15.36 -23.83 -0.09
C PRO A 858 -14.02 -23.09 0.10
N TYR A 859 -13.11 -23.58 0.91
CA TYR A 859 -11.78 -22.98 1.08
C TYR A 859 -10.89 -23.23 -0.15
N PHE A 860 -11.08 -24.36 -0.83
CA PHE A 860 -10.40 -24.63 -2.10
C PHE A 860 -10.87 -23.64 -3.19
N VAL A 861 -12.18 -23.40 -3.26
CA VAL A 861 -12.77 -22.41 -4.17
C VAL A 861 -12.23 -21.00 -3.87
N LYS A 862 -12.20 -20.57 -2.59
CA LYS A 862 -11.64 -19.27 -2.19
C LYS A 862 -10.15 -19.15 -2.56
N GLY A 863 -9.37 -20.20 -2.37
CA GLY A 863 -7.96 -20.26 -2.76
C GLY A 863 -7.74 -20.06 -4.24
N LEU A 864 -8.64 -20.63 -5.06
CA LEU A 864 -8.64 -20.52 -6.52
C LEU A 864 -9.04 -19.09 -6.94
N ILE A 865 -10.19 -18.56 -6.49
CA ILE A 865 -10.66 -17.20 -6.81
C ILE A 865 -9.58 -16.16 -6.47
N ARG A 866 -8.94 -16.31 -5.32
CA ARG A 866 -7.84 -15.44 -4.92
C ARG A 866 -6.69 -15.43 -5.93
N GLN A 867 -6.37 -16.58 -6.53
CA GLN A 867 -5.31 -16.68 -7.53
C GLN A 867 -5.75 -16.16 -8.90
N GLU A 868 -7.00 -16.35 -9.26
CA GLU A 868 -7.55 -16.00 -10.57
C GLU A 868 -7.80 -14.49 -10.72
N SER A 869 -8.48 -13.87 -9.76
CA SER A 869 -8.98 -12.51 -9.89
C SER A 869 -8.64 -11.58 -8.72
N LEU A 870 -8.07 -12.09 -7.63
CA LEU A 870 -7.98 -11.36 -6.35
C LEU A 870 -9.37 -10.84 -5.92
N PHE A 871 -10.42 -11.63 -6.14
CA PHE A 871 -11.83 -11.29 -5.88
C PHE A 871 -12.37 -10.08 -6.65
N ASN A 872 -11.77 -9.73 -7.78
CA ASN A 872 -12.31 -8.70 -8.66
C ASN A 872 -13.21 -9.34 -9.74
N SER A 873 -14.52 -9.07 -9.67
CA SER A 873 -15.51 -9.63 -10.60
C SER A 873 -15.41 -9.06 -12.02
N GLN A 874 -14.81 -7.88 -12.18
CA GLN A 874 -14.74 -7.16 -13.46
C GLN A 874 -13.44 -7.45 -14.23
N VAL A 875 -12.66 -8.43 -13.80
CA VAL A 875 -11.41 -8.78 -14.45
C VAL A 875 -11.65 -9.66 -15.68
N GLN A 876 -11.02 -9.27 -16.79
CA GLN A 876 -10.86 -10.09 -17.97
C GLN A 876 -9.39 -10.35 -18.25
N SER A 877 -9.00 -11.61 -18.48
CA SER A 877 -7.63 -11.96 -18.81
C SER A 877 -7.29 -11.65 -20.27
N ARG A 878 -6.00 -11.58 -20.59
CA ARG A 878 -5.55 -11.43 -21.98
C ARG A 878 -5.97 -12.58 -22.90
N ALA A 879 -6.31 -13.72 -22.34
CA ALA A 879 -6.81 -14.89 -23.07
C ALA A 879 -8.33 -14.89 -23.23
N GLY A 880 -9.02 -13.89 -22.67
CA GLY A 880 -10.48 -13.78 -22.73
C GLY A 880 -11.22 -14.46 -21.57
N ALA A 881 -10.53 -14.97 -20.56
CA ALA A 881 -11.18 -15.51 -19.36
C ALA A 881 -11.77 -14.38 -18.51
N ILE A 882 -12.98 -14.58 -17.95
CA ILE A 882 -13.80 -13.51 -17.36
C ILE A 882 -14.17 -13.83 -15.91
N GLY A 883 -14.18 -12.79 -15.08
CA GLY A 883 -14.80 -12.75 -13.76
C GLY A 883 -13.97 -13.39 -12.64
N LEU A 884 -14.61 -13.64 -11.50
CA LEU A 884 -13.98 -14.10 -10.26
C LEU A 884 -13.17 -15.39 -10.43
N MET A 885 -13.70 -16.36 -11.14
CA MET A 885 -13.07 -17.67 -11.37
C MET A 885 -12.40 -17.77 -12.75
N GLN A 886 -12.31 -16.67 -13.50
CA GLN A 886 -11.65 -16.59 -14.81
C GLN A 886 -12.11 -17.69 -15.77
N ILE A 887 -13.43 -17.73 -16.02
CA ILE A 887 -14.05 -18.71 -16.89
C ILE A 887 -13.89 -18.28 -18.35
N MET A 888 -13.44 -19.19 -19.20
CA MET A 888 -13.42 -18.96 -20.66
C MET A 888 -14.86 -18.93 -21.20
N PRO A 889 -15.21 -18.00 -22.12
CA PRO A 889 -16.56 -17.91 -22.67
C PRO A 889 -17.12 -19.22 -23.22
N GLU A 890 -16.31 -20.01 -23.91
CA GLU A 890 -16.72 -21.35 -24.43
C GLU A 890 -17.04 -22.32 -23.29
N THR A 891 -16.22 -22.34 -22.23
CA THR A 891 -16.47 -23.19 -21.05
C THR A 891 -17.74 -22.73 -20.36
N GLY A 892 -17.91 -21.41 -20.20
CA GLY A 892 -19.11 -20.82 -19.61
C GLY A 892 -20.38 -21.18 -20.39
N ARG A 893 -20.35 -21.09 -21.72
CA ARG A 893 -21.45 -21.47 -22.59
C ARG A 893 -21.86 -22.93 -22.41
N GLY A 894 -20.86 -23.84 -22.41
CA GLY A 894 -21.13 -25.28 -22.24
C GLY A 894 -21.72 -25.62 -20.86
N LEU A 895 -21.27 -24.97 -19.81
CA LEU A 895 -21.80 -25.14 -18.45
C LEU A 895 -23.19 -24.51 -18.29
N TYR A 896 -23.42 -23.34 -18.88
CA TYR A 896 -24.68 -22.60 -18.81
C TYR A 896 -25.80 -23.28 -19.58
N ALA A 897 -25.51 -23.89 -20.74
CA ALA A 897 -26.48 -24.64 -21.55
C ALA A 897 -27.08 -25.82 -20.79
N ASN A 898 -26.32 -26.44 -19.87
CA ASN A 898 -26.79 -27.52 -19.02
C ASN A 898 -27.67 -27.02 -17.85
N SER A 899 -27.72 -25.72 -17.57
CA SER A 899 -28.65 -25.12 -16.61
C SER A 899 -29.87 -24.66 -17.41
N LYS A 900 -31.03 -25.31 -17.26
CA LYS A 900 -32.30 -24.97 -17.94
C LYS A 900 -32.81 -23.53 -17.73
N LYS A 901 -31.92 -22.53 -17.66
CA LYS A 901 -32.22 -21.12 -17.38
C LYS A 901 -32.15 -20.30 -18.69
N ASN A 902 -33.24 -19.64 -19.02
CA ASN A 902 -33.27 -18.53 -19.99
C ASN A 902 -32.84 -17.21 -19.32
N PRO A 903 -32.09 -16.35 -19.92
CA PRO A 903 -31.95 -15.98 -21.34
C PRO A 903 -30.75 -16.64 -22.08
N PRO A 904 -30.58 -16.41 -23.40
CA PRO A 904 -29.46 -16.95 -24.16
C PRO A 904 -28.11 -16.48 -23.57
N PHE A 905 -27.09 -17.36 -23.64
CA PHE A 905 -25.78 -17.08 -23.06
C PHE A 905 -25.09 -15.92 -23.84
N ASP A 906 -24.86 -14.83 -23.14
CA ASP A 906 -23.88 -13.81 -23.53
C ASP A 906 -22.70 -13.85 -22.55
N SER A 907 -21.48 -13.67 -23.06
CA SER A 907 -20.26 -13.73 -22.25
C SER A 907 -20.20 -12.66 -21.15
N THR A 908 -20.93 -11.57 -21.28
CA THR A 908 -21.01 -10.50 -20.27
C THR A 908 -21.61 -10.97 -18.95
N ILE A 909 -22.46 -12.02 -18.97
CA ILE A 909 -23.01 -12.59 -17.73
C ILE A 909 -21.94 -13.14 -16.80
N LEU A 910 -20.76 -13.48 -17.33
CA LEU A 910 -19.63 -13.97 -16.54
C LEU A 910 -19.00 -12.88 -15.64
N PHE A 911 -19.34 -11.60 -15.82
CA PHE A 911 -18.99 -10.55 -14.87
C PHE A 911 -19.90 -10.56 -13.63
N ASN A 912 -21.05 -11.23 -13.70
CA ASN A 912 -21.91 -11.39 -12.54
C ASN A 912 -21.29 -12.38 -11.52
N PRO A 913 -21.04 -11.96 -10.27
CA PRO A 913 -20.39 -12.81 -9.26
C PRO A 913 -21.12 -14.13 -8.99
N GLU A 914 -22.45 -14.11 -8.89
CA GLU A 914 -23.28 -15.27 -8.58
C GLU A 914 -23.16 -16.35 -9.67
N ILE A 915 -23.36 -15.92 -10.93
CA ILE A 915 -23.27 -16.80 -12.10
C ILE A 915 -21.84 -17.34 -12.27
N ASN A 916 -20.84 -16.47 -12.13
CA ASN A 916 -19.46 -16.86 -12.31
C ASN A 916 -19.00 -17.89 -11.27
N ILE A 917 -19.34 -17.69 -10.00
CA ILE A 917 -19.04 -18.64 -8.91
C ILE A 917 -19.77 -19.95 -9.12
N GLN A 918 -21.06 -19.94 -9.44
CA GLN A 918 -21.84 -21.14 -9.71
C GLN A 918 -21.22 -22.00 -10.83
N LEU A 919 -20.96 -21.40 -12.00
CA LEU A 919 -20.38 -22.10 -13.14
C LEU A 919 -18.95 -22.58 -12.85
N GLY A 920 -18.15 -21.79 -12.15
CA GLY A 920 -16.79 -22.18 -11.79
C GLY A 920 -16.73 -23.34 -10.81
N ILE A 921 -17.62 -23.38 -9.82
CA ILE A 921 -17.73 -24.50 -8.86
C ILE A 921 -18.25 -25.76 -9.59
N GLN A 922 -19.23 -25.63 -10.47
CA GLN A 922 -19.71 -26.73 -11.31
C GLN A 922 -18.58 -27.30 -12.18
N TYR A 923 -17.70 -26.46 -12.73
CA TYR A 923 -16.52 -26.94 -13.46
C TYR A 923 -15.52 -27.68 -12.57
N ILE A 924 -15.29 -27.18 -11.34
CA ILE A 924 -14.45 -27.90 -10.37
C ILE A 924 -15.05 -29.27 -10.04
N GLU A 925 -16.35 -29.37 -9.88
CA GLU A 925 -17.05 -30.61 -9.61
C GLU A 925 -16.87 -31.65 -10.76
N GLN A 926 -16.99 -31.22 -12.02
CA GLN A 926 -16.69 -32.07 -13.18
C GLN A 926 -15.24 -32.57 -13.18
N LEU A 927 -14.30 -31.70 -12.76
CA LEU A 927 -12.90 -32.09 -12.63
C LEU A 927 -12.66 -33.00 -11.42
N ASN A 928 -13.40 -32.82 -10.30
CA ASN A 928 -13.37 -33.72 -9.14
C ASN A 928 -13.74 -35.14 -9.54
N LYS A 929 -14.86 -35.30 -10.22
CA LYS A 929 -15.30 -36.61 -10.72
C LYS A 929 -14.28 -37.25 -11.66
N ARG A 930 -13.71 -36.46 -12.55
CA ARG A 930 -12.76 -36.95 -13.56
C ARG A 930 -11.39 -37.35 -12.98
N PHE A 931 -10.96 -36.75 -11.89
CA PHE A 931 -9.59 -36.90 -11.35
C PHE A 931 -9.57 -37.37 -9.88
N ASN A 932 -10.63 -38.06 -9.45
CA ASN A 932 -10.75 -38.67 -8.09
C ASN A 932 -10.36 -37.67 -7.00
N GLU A 933 -10.89 -36.46 -7.07
CA GLU A 933 -10.70 -35.36 -6.11
C GLU A 933 -9.22 -34.93 -5.89
N ASN A 934 -8.31 -35.38 -6.75
CA ASN A 934 -6.89 -34.96 -6.66
C ASN A 934 -6.73 -33.47 -6.98
N LYS A 935 -6.59 -32.66 -5.94
CA LYS A 935 -6.51 -31.19 -6.04
C LYS A 935 -5.40 -30.71 -6.99
N THR A 936 -4.27 -31.40 -7.03
CA THR A 936 -3.17 -31.07 -7.96
C THR A 936 -3.57 -31.28 -9.42
N HIS A 937 -4.23 -32.40 -9.72
CA HIS A 937 -4.69 -32.71 -11.08
C HIS A 937 -5.79 -31.76 -11.52
N ILE A 938 -6.70 -31.40 -10.62
CA ILE A 938 -7.76 -30.41 -10.85
C ILE A 938 -7.17 -29.06 -11.21
N LEU A 939 -6.20 -28.56 -10.42
CA LEU A 939 -5.56 -27.27 -10.66
C LEU A 939 -4.77 -27.24 -11.97
N ILE A 940 -4.06 -28.31 -12.29
CA ILE A 940 -3.37 -28.42 -13.59
C ILE A 940 -4.39 -28.36 -14.73
N SER A 941 -5.50 -29.11 -14.60
CA SER A 941 -6.55 -29.16 -15.63
C SER A 941 -7.25 -27.82 -15.78
N TYR A 942 -7.52 -27.14 -14.69
CA TYR A 942 -8.13 -25.80 -14.69
C TYR A 942 -7.26 -24.78 -15.44
N ASN A 943 -5.95 -24.75 -15.16
CA ASN A 943 -5.03 -23.77 -15.73
C ASN A 943 -4.49 -24.14 -17.13
N ALA A 944 -4.12 -25.41 -17.34
CA ALA A 944 -3.46 -25.86 -18.58
C ALA A 944 -4.33 -26.74 -19.46
N GLY A 945 -5.51 -27.09 -18.99
CA GLY A 945 -6.43 -28.01 -19.66
C GLY A 945 -6.16 -29.50 -19.38
N PRO A 946 -7.22 -30.34 -19.34
CA PRO A 946 -7.12 -31.76 -18.98
C PRO A 946 -6.27 -32.57 -19.96
N HIS A 947 -6.16 -32.15 -21.23
CA HIS A 947 -5.32 -32.79 -22.21
C HIS A 947 -3.82 -32.72 -21.87
N ASN A 948 -3.35 -31.57 -21.40
CA ASN A 948 -1.96 -31.42 -20.97
C ASN A 948 -1.67 -32.24 -19.71
N LEU A 949 -2.59 -32.28 -18.75
CA LEU A 949 -2.45 -33.16 -17.58
C LEU A 949 -2.30 -34.65 -18.03
N LYS A 950 -3.16 -35.15 -18.93
CA LYS A 950 -3.07 -36.55 -19.44
C LYS A 950 -1.69 -36.85 -20.03
N LYS A 951 -1.11 -35.92 -20.84
CA LYS A 951 0.24 -36.04 -21.35
C LYS A 951 1.30 -36.10 -20.26
N TRP A 952 1.16 -35.27 -19.23
CA TRP A 952 2.14 -35.21 -18.15
C TRP A 952 2.05 -36.41 -17.21
N LEU A 953 0.86 -36.91 -16.92
CA LEU A 953 0.68 -38.15 -16.17
C LEU A 953 1.34 -39.35 -16.90
N LYS A 954 1.19 -39.46 -18.23
CA LYS A 954 1.90 -40.50 -19.01
C LYS A 954 3.43 -40.30 -18.97
N ARG A 955 3.90 -39.06 -19.11
CA ARG A 955 5.34 -38.75 -19.12
C ARG A 955 6.01 -39.00 -17.79
N PHE A 956 5.30 -38.78 -16.68
CA PHE A 956 5.81 -38.81 -15.31
C PHE A 956 5.19 -39.92 -14.47
N SER A 957 4.69 -40.98 -15.09
CA SER A 957 4.03 -42.13 -14.42
C SER A 957 4.91 -42.81 -13.36
N HIS A 958 6.23 -42.70 -13.50
CA HIS A 958 7.23 -43.24 -12.56
C HIS A 958 7.41 -42.38 -11.30
N LEU A 959 6.83 -41.15 -11.26
CA LEU A 959 6.98 -40.26 -10.11
C LEU A 959 5.82 -40.48 -9.11
N GLN A 960 6.11 -41.16 -8.02
CA GLN A 960 5.14 -41.44 -6.95
C GLN A 960 4.99 -40.25 -5.96
N ASP A 961 6.07 -39.47 -5.78
CA ASP A 961 6.08 -38.32 -4.85
C ASP A 961 5.34 -37.13 -5.48
N PRO A 962 4.22 -36.66 -4.89
CA PRO A 962 3.44 -35.57 -5.42
C PRO A 962 4.22 -34.24 -5.46
N ASP A 963 5.19 -34.00 -4.57
CA ASP A 963 6.01 -32.80 -4.59
C ASP A 963 6.97 -32.81 -5.78
N VAL A 964 7.54 -34.01 -6.10
CA VAL A 964 8.39 -34.19 -7.29
C VAL A 964 7.57 -34.01 -8.58
N PHE A 965 6.35 -34.52 -8.61
CA PHE A 965 5.45 -34.34 -9.76
C PHE A 965 5.14 -32.85 -9.98
N ILE A 966 4.79 -32.09 -8.92
CA ILE A 966 4.49 -30.65 -9.02
C ILE A 966 5.72 -29.87 -9.54
N GLU A 967 6.92 -30.16 -9.02
CA GLU A 967 8.15 -29.51 -9.50
C GLU A 967 8.48 -29.86 -10.94
N SER A 968 8.12 -31.05 -11.38
CA SER A 968 8.37 -31.56 -12.75
C SER A 968 7.39 -31.03 -13.79
N ILE A 969 6.31 -30.31 -13.40
CA ILE A 969 5.34 -29.71 -14.34
C ILE A 969 6.11 -28.86 -15.37
N PRO A 970 6.01 -29.16 -16.68
CA PRO A 970 6.84 -28.53 -17.71
C PRO A 970 6.55 -27.04 -17.89
N TYR A 971 5.27 -26.63 -17.68
CA TYR A 971 4.86 -25.23 -17.82
C TYR A 971 5.13 -24.47 -16.53
N PRO A 972 6.10 -23.52 -16.49
CA PRO A 972 6.42 -22.76 -15.29
C PRO A 972 5.24 -21.97 -14.72
N GLU A 973 4.35 -21.50 -15.60
CA GLU A 973 3.13 -20.80 -15.20
C GLU A 973 2.20 -21.73 -14.41
N THR A 974 1.88 -22.89 -14.96
CA THR A 974 1.02 -23.90 -14.33
C THR A 974 1.62 -24.42 -13.03
N ARG A 975 2.94 -24.68 -13.01
CA ARG A 975 3.63 -25.08 -11.78
C ARG A 975 3.52 -24.02 -10.68
N LYS A 976 3.72 -22.73 -11.00
CA LYS A 976 3.54 -21.61 -10.05
C LYS A 976 2.08 -21.48 -9.62
N TYR A 977 1.14 -21.64 -10.55
CA TYR A 977 -0.29 -21.59 -10.29
C TYR A 977 -0.70 -22.64 -9.27
N VAL A 978 -0.38 -23.91 -9.48
CA VAL A 978 -0.68 -25.02 -8.58
C VAL A 978 -0.15 -24.74 -7.17
N LYS A 979 1.11 -24.34 -7.04
CA LYS A 979 1.71 -24.00 -5.74
C LYS A 979 1.00 -22.83 -5.06
N LYS A 980 0.66 -21.79 -5.80
CA LYS A 980 -0.02 -20.62 -5.24
C LYS A 980 -1.44 -20.94 -4.77
N VAL A 981 -2.22 -21.73 -5.54
CA VAL A 981 -3.57 -22.11 -5.13
C VAL A 981 -3.52 -23.06 -3.93
N LEU A 982 -2.64 -24.05 -3.93
CA LEU A 982 -2.48 -24.95 -2.79
C LEU A 982 -2.01 -24.21 -1.51
N ARG A 983 -1.14 -23.22 -1.66
CA ARG A 983 -0.77 -22.32 -0.56
C ARG A 983 -1.97 -21.55 -0.04
N ASN A 984 -2.72 -20.89 -0.95
CA ASN A 984 -3.89 -20.11 -0.58
C ASN A 984 -4.93 -21.00 0.14
N TYR A 985 -5.18 -22.19 -0.38
CA TYR A 985 -6.07 -23.17 0.22
C TYR A 985 -5.63 -23.56 1.65
N GLY A 986 -4.34 -23.90 1.83
CA GLY A 986 -3.80 -24.22 3.15
C GLY A 986 -3.90 -23.07 4.15
N ILE A 987 -3.72 -21.82 3.70
CA ILE A 987 -3.88 -20.64 4.56
C ILE A 987 -5.35 -20.45 4.94
N TYR A 988 -6.29 -20.54 4.00
CA TYR A 988 -7.73 -20.48 4.34
C TYR A 988 -8.13 -21.55 5.34
N GLN A 989 -7.70 -22.79 5.17
CA GLN A 989 -7.94 -23.85 6.15
C GLN A 989 -7.37 -23.51 7.52
N SER A 990 -6.13 -23.05 7.60
CA SER A 990 -5.47 -22.72 8.87
C SER A 990 -6.15 -21.55 9.61
N LEU A 991 -6.66 -20.56 8.89
CA LEU A 991 -7.29 -19.38 9.47
C LEU A 991 -8.75 -19.59 9.89
N TYR A 992 -9.48 -20.47 9.18
CA TYR A 992 -10.94 -20.50 9.23
C TYR A 992 -11.57 -21.88 9.49
N SER A 993 -10.82 -22.99 9.49
CA SER A 993 -11.39 -24.36 9.67
C SER A 993 -12.10 -24.58 11.00
N LYS A 994 -11.90 -23.72 12.01
CA LYS A 994 -12.59 -23.77 13.31
C LYS A 994 -13.82 -22.85 13.37
N ILE A 995 -14.18 -22.21 12.28
CA ILE A 995 -15.36 -21.34 12.18
C ILE A 995 -16.40 -22.10 11.37
N ASN A 996 -17.55 -22.41 11.96
CA ASN A 996 -18.72 -22.85 11.19
C ASN A 996 -19.15 -21.65 10.31
N LEU A 997 -18.91 -21.75 9.00
CA LEU A 997 -19.33 -20.77 8.02
C LEU A 997 -20.80 -20.95 7.68
#